data_55b5ab394c7a823bf51d241fda4c8a8c
#
_entry.id   55b5ab394c7a823bf51d241fda4c8a8c
#
_cell.length_a   1.000
_cell.length_b   1.000
_cell.length_c   1.000
_cell.angle_alpha   90.00
_cell.angle_beta   90.00
_cell.angle_gamma   90.00
#
_symmetry.space_group_name_H-M   'P 1'
#
loop_
_entity.id
_entity.type
_entity.pdbx_description
1 polymer ?
#
loop_
_entity_poly.entity_id
_entity_poly.type
_entity_poly.pdbx_seq_one_letter_code
_entity_poly.pdbx_strand_id
1 'polypeptide(L)'
;MTWLWYPADFEIWLGNRFNNRRTERGAMFPPFWKQDSHWATVEFSREYELAKPETIRIYVEGRYNFMFDGKLQFGEPTEWLVPAGRHKINIKVHNPATPPALFIEGETIQSDSSWRVTHEDKIWIDENGVAHGSGIYLVPGFWNFNTPSDRPSLFRLAREEWKAVSTRVLSGTSSDEPSNGIATTLLVDFGKETMGYIVLNGIQGHGIVELYYGESEAEALDKEYCETLDKLEVETCPRFVVPESKAFRFVQVVLPEGMTVESVSMEYEYLPQDLTRSGSFECSDDELNRIWQVGAYTMDLTTREFMMDGIKRDRWTWSGDAIQSYLMNYYLRFDSDTVKRTIRQLRGKDPVSSHINTILDYTFYWFKSVYDYYQYTGDRDFVCEMYPRMLTLMDYCLGRLSEGWAIGQPDDWVFIDWVDFPMHKRGIVCFEQILFCKSLETMQPCKDLVGPLSDLQMSNLHLTYPNVDYGAKAAELRSKIDKTFWSPSAHAYLHALEPDLNPQVNKFASMFAILYGYADEQRQHEILQYVMQNPEVPAITTPYMRFYELAALCQLGQHDDVLSEIKAYWGGMLHEGATTFWEKYNPEMKGDEHLTMYGRPYGKSLCHAWGASPVYLLGRYFLGIEPTSPGYTTWQAKPHLSNLDWMRGAVPTPFGPIRIELSKHKVTLTTPLGIGTGSLFIDGKTFAILPAQTIVIDY
;
A
#
# COMPACT_ATOMS: atom_id res chain seq x y z
N MET A 1 -1.92 -2.65 27.06
CA MET A 1 -3.08 -1.74 26.95
C MET A 1 -3.01 -1.02 25.62
N THR A 2 -4.14 -0.92 24.92
CA THR A 2 -4.27 -0.14 23.68
C THR A 2 -5.73 0.28 23.49
N TRP A 3 -5.99 1.32 22.69
CA TRP A 3 -7.33 1.62 22.25
C TRP A 3 -7.89 0.52 21.38
N LEU A 4 -9.18 0.22 21.54
CA LEU A 4 -9.93 -0.81 20.82
C LEU A 4 -11.07 -0.18 20.04
N TRP A 5 -11.37 -0.73 18.83
CA TRP A 5 -12.49 -0.34 17.98
C TRP A 5 -13.08 -1.55 17.27
N TYR A 6 -14.20 -1.39 16.56
CA TYR A 6 -14.73 -2.46 15.72
C TYR A 6 -13.79 -2.70 14.52
N PRO A 7 -13.45 -3.96 14.16
CA PRO A 7 -12.48 -4.26 13.12
C PRO A 7 -12.73 -3.52 11.81
N ALA A 8 -11.70 -2.85 11.30
CA ALA A 8 -11.66 -2.00 10.10
C ALA A 8 -12.40 -0.65 10.21
N ASP A 9 -13.09 -0.32 11.29
CA ASP A 9 -13.80 0.97 11.40
C ASP A 9 -12.83 2.16 11.44
N PHE A 10 -11.69 2.01 12.13
CA PHE A 10 -10.66 3.03 12.15
C PHE A 10 -10.07 3.26 10.74
N GLU A 11 -9.76 2.20 10.03
CA GLU A 11 -9.18 2.25 8.70
C GLU A 11 -10.15 2.86 7.67
N ILE A 12 -11.43 2.52 7.75
CA ILE A 12 -12.48 3.09 6.89
C ILE A 12 -12.67 4.59 7.17
N TRP A 13 -12.75 4.98 8.45
CA TRP A 13 -12.85 6.37 8.84
C TRP A 13 -11.62 7.18 8.42
N LEU A 14 -10.43 6.64 8.66
CA LEU A 14 -9.17 7.28 8.28
C LEU A 14 -9.05 7.40 6.76
N GLY A 15 -9.48 6.39 6.02
CA GLY A 15 -9.54 6.39 4.55
C GLY A 15 -10.45 7.49 4.00
N ASN A 16 -11.62 7.68 4.59
CA ASN A 16 -12.52 8.76 4.21
C ASN A 16 -11.90 10.15 4.48
N ARG A 17 -11.20 10.30 5.60
CA ARG A 17 -10.46 11.50 5.95
C ARG A 17 -9.29 11.78 5.02
N PHE A 18 -8.56 10.73 4.65
CA PHE A 18 -7.44 10.77 3.73
C PHE A 18 -7.89 11.16 2.31
N ASN A 19 -8.93 10.54 1.79
CA ASN A 19 -9.47 10.80 0.45
C ASN A 19 -10.00 12.24 0.33
N ASN A 20 -10.54 12.81 1.39
CA ASN A 20 -11.04 14.18 1.39
C ASN A 20 -9.93 15.25 1.36
N ARG A 21 -8.67 14.88 1.49
CA ARG A 21 -7.51 15.80 1.36
C ARG A 21 -6.98 15.91 -0.05
N ARG A 22 -7.51 15.15 -1.00
CA ARG A 22 -7.17 15.27 -2.41
C ARG A 22 -7.72 16.60 -2.95
N THR A 23 -6.81 17.46 -3.42
CA THR A 23 -7.18 18.75 -4.00
C THR A 23 -6.39 18.98 -5.30
N GLU A 24 -7.10 19.12 -6.40
CA GLU A 24 -6.53 19.49 -7.70
C GLU A 24 -7.17 20.83 -8.10
N ARG A 25 -6.35 21.86 -8.32
CA ARG A 25 -6.80 23.22 -8.65
C ARG A 25 -7.87 23.78 -7.69
N GLY A 26 -7.77 23.45 -6.40
CA GLY A 26 -8.71 23.87 -5.37
C GLY A 26 -10.03 23.08 -5.34
N ALA A 27 -10.21 22.08 -6.18
CA ALA A 27 -11.39 21.22 -6.17
C ALA A 27 -11.13 19.93 -5.40
N MET A 28 -12.17 19.43 -4.73
CA MET A 28 -12.13 18.14 -4.06
C MET A 28 -12.75 17.06 -4.95
N PHE A 29 -12.02 15.98 -5.17
CA PHE A 29 -12.46 14.84 -5.97
C PHE A 29 -12.58 13.62 -5.06
N PRO A 30 -13.78 13.25 -4.57
CA PRO A 30 -13.97 12.02 -3.82
C PRO A 30 -13.75 10.81 -4.73
N PRO A 31 -13.32 9.66 -4.19
CA PRO A 31 -13.21 8.44 -4.98
C PRO A 31 -14.57 8.05 -5.56
N PHE A 32 -14.56 7.52 -6.78
CA PHE A 32 -15.78 7.14 -7.52
C PHE A 32 -16.30 5.73 -7.16
N TRP A 33 -15.57 4.99 -6.32
CA TRP A 33 -16.02 3.71 -5.80
C TRP A 33 -16.78 3.87 -4.48
N LYS A 34 -17.37 2.79 -4.00
CA LYS A 34 -18.13 2.74 -2.75
C LYS A 34 -17.32 3.32 -1.59
N GLN A 35 -17.92 4.26 -0.86
CA GLN A 35 -17.42 4.76 0.41
C GLN A 35 -18.24 4.14 1.55
N ASP A 36 -17.57 3.38 2.41
CA ASP A 36 -18.14 2.87 3.64
C ASP A 36 -17.96 3.88 4.78
N SER A 37 -18.75 3.74 5.83
CA SER A 37 -18.59 4.48 7.08
C SER A 37 -18.37 3.50 8.25
N HIS A 38 -17.76 3.98 9.33
CA HIS A 38 -17.66 3.23 10.57
C HIS A 38 -19.05 3.00 11.19
N TRP A 39 -19.16 2.00 12.05
CA TRP A 39 -20.38 1.81 12.84
C TRP A 39 -20.51 2.90 13.90
N ALA A 40 -21.66 3.56 13.95
CA ALA A 40 -21.90 4.60 14.94
C ALA A 40 -22.08 4.05 16.36
N THR A 41 -22.48 2.78 16.51
CA THR A 41 -22.70 2.13 17.81
C THR A 41 -22.07 0.75 17.82
N VAL A 42 -21.22 0.50 18.81
CA VAL A 42 -20.58 -0.79 19.04
C VAL A 42 -20.60 -1.14 20.53
N GLU A 43 -20.57 -2.44 20.83
CA GLU A 43 -20.52 -2.93 22.20
C GLU A 43 -19.25 -3.76 22.43
N PHE A 44 -18.45 -3.34 23.40
CA PHE A 44 -17.30 -4.08 23.89
C PHE A 44 -17.68 -4.94 25.07
N SER A 45 -17.22 -6.20 25.12
CA SER A 45 -17.54 -7.15 26.17
C SER A 45 -16.32 -7.93 26.62
N ARG A 46 -16.18 -8.13 27.93
CA ARG A 46 -15.18 -9.03 28.51
C ARG A 46 -15.71 -9.71 29.75
N GLU A 47 -15.43 -11.03 29.87
CA GLU A 47 -15.55 -11.80 31.11
C GLU A 47 -14.16 -12.01 31.71
N TYR A 48 -14.07 -11.96 33.04
CA TYR A 48 -12.83 -12.16 33.78
C TYR A 48 -13.11 -12.71 35.17
N GLU A 49 -12.07 -13.21 35.80
CA GLU A 49 -12.08 -13.67 37.19
C GLU A 49 -10.91 -13.02 37.97
N LEU A 50 -11.26 -12.32 39.05
CA LEU A 50 -10.28 -11.60 39.87
C LEU A 50 -10.10 -12.27 41.25
N ALA A 51 -8.85 -12.45 41.68
CA ALA A 51 -8.52 -12.93 43.01
C ALA A 51 -8.74 -11.86 44.11
N LYS A 52 -8.63 -10.57 43.75
CA LYS A 52 -8.78 -9.41 44.63
C LYS A 52 -9.54 -8.30 43.88
N PRO A 53 -10.27 -7.39 44.61
CA PRO A 53 -10.86 -6.22 43.97
C PRO A 53 -9.82 -5.34 43.31
N GLU A 54 -10.21 -4.72 42.19
CA GLU A 54 -9.34 -3.79 41.45
C GLU A 54 -10.16 -2.62 40.92
N THR A 55 -9.56 -1.42 40.92
CA THR A 55 -10.18 -0.23 40.32
C THR A 55 -9.66 -0.08 38.89
N ILE A 56 -10.58 0.04 37.95
CA ILE A 56 -10.27 0.32 36.54
C ILE A 56 -10.62 1.77 36.21
N ARG A 57 -9.88 2.36 35.27
CA ARG A 57 -10.21 3.64 34.64
C ARG A 57 -10.70 3.39 33.22
N ILE A 58 -11.75 4.12 32.85
CA ILE A 58 -12.47 3.92 31.56
C ILE A 58 -12.35 5.19 30.74
N TYR A 59 -11.79 5.06 29.55
CA TYR A 59 -11.67 6.12 28.56
C TYR A 59 -12.40 5.69 27.29
N VAL A 60 -13.22 6.58 26.75
CA VAL A 60 -14.08 6.27 25.60
C VAL A 60 -14.04 7.41 24.59
N GLU A 61 -14.00 7.08 23.29
CA GLU A 61 -14.31 8.02 22.22
C GLU A 61 -15.79 7.87 21.85
N GLY A 62 -16.65 8.69 22.45
CA GLY A 62 -18.09 8.70 22.29
C GLY A 62 -18.84 8.80 23.59
N ARG A 63 -20.16 8.73 23.53
CA ARG A 63 -21.05 8.55 24.68
C ARG A 63 -21.20 7.05 24.91
N TYR A 64 -21.42 6.61 26.14
CA TYR A 64 -21.51 5.18 26.42
C TYR A 64 -22.45 4.78 27.55
N ASN A 65 -22.93 3.55 27.48
CA ASN A 65 -23.59 2.84 28.55
C ASN A 65 -22.63 1.80 29.13
N PHE A 66 -22.55 1.77 30.46
CA PHE A 66 -21.76 0.80 31.20
C PHE A 66 -22.65 -0.25 31.85
N MET A 67 -22.45 -1.51 31.55
CA MET A 67 -23.17 -2.64 32.17
C MET A 67 -22.18 -3.53 32.93
N PHE A 68 -22.53 -3.82 34.18
CA PHE A 68 -21.78 -4.70 35.05
C PHE A 68 -22.68 -5.88 35.47
N ASP A 69 -22.27 -7.10 35.15
CA ASP A 69 -23.06 -8.34 35.33
C ASP A 69 -24.49 -8.24 34.77
N GLY A 70 -24.60 -7.68 33.57
CA GLY A 70 -25.89 -7.51 32.89
C GLY A 70 -26.79 -6.39 33.45
N LYS A 71 -26.31 -5.62 34.42
CA LYS A 71 -27.06 -4.49 35.02
C LYS A 71 -26.48 -3.17 34.51
N LEU A 72 -27.34 -2.37 33.89
CA LEU A 72 -26.99 -1.00 33.49
C LEU A 72 -26.67 -0.17 34.74
N GLN A 73 -25.51 0.48 34.73
CA GLN A 73 -25.10 1.42 35.74
C GLN A 73 -25.49 2.84 35.31
N PHE A 74 -25.78 3.69 36.30
CA PHE A 74 -26.22 5.04 36.01
C PHE A 74 -25.05 5.94 35.61
N GLY A 75 -25.22 6.67 34.54
CA GLY A 75 -24.22 7.60 34.02
C GLY A 75 -23.12 6.94 33.16
N GLU A 76 -22.03 7.66 32.99
CA GLU A 76 -20.82 7.24 32.25
C GLU A 76 -19.64 7.21 33.25
N PRO A 77 -19.46 6.12 34.03
CA PRO A 77 -18.44 6.07 35.07
C PRO A 77 -17.04 6.04 34.48
N THR A 78 -16.19 7.00 34.81
CA THR A 78 -14.78 7.06 34.39
C THR A 78 -13.85 6.17 35.22
N GLU A 79 -14.34 5.77 36.43
CA GLU A 79 -13.67 4.80 37.30
C GLU A 79 -14.71 3.79 37.82
N TRP A 80 -14.30 2.55 38.01
CA TRP A 80 -15.15 1.49 38.53
C TRP A 80 -14.36 0.52 39.41
N LEU A 81 -14.88 0.28 40.64
CA LEU A 81 -14.34 -0.77 41.52
C LEU A 81 -14.95 -2.11 41.13
N VAL A 82 -14.13 -2.98 40.57
CA VAL A 82 -14.50 -4.35 40.24
C VAL A 82 -14.22 -5.24 41.45
N PRO A 83 -15.21 -5.97 41.97
CA PRO A 83 -15.03 -6.90 43.11
C PRO A 83 -14.19 -8.12 42.70
N ALA A 84 -13.68 -8.86 43.73
CA ALA A 84 -13.15 -10.20 43.49
C ALA A 84 -14.24 -11.15 43.02
N GLY A 85 -13.89 -12.10 42.17
CA GLY A 85 -14.81 -13.12 41.60
C GLY A 85 -14.91 -13.04 40.08
N ARG A 86 -15.86 -13.83 39.55
CA ARG A 86 -16.16 -13.85 38.10
C ARG A 86 -17.22 -12.81 37.78
N HIS A 87 -16.89 -11.95 36.84
CA HIS A 87 -17.73 -10.85 36.43
C HIS A 87 -17.69 -10.63 34.92
N LYS A 88 -18.70 -9.90 34.39
CA LYS A 88 -18.79 -9.48 32.99
C LYS A 88 -18.96 -7.97 32.89
N ILE A 89 -18.13 -7.33 32.09
CA ILE A 89 -18.26 -5.93 31.70
C ILE A 89 -18.74 -5.86 30.24
N ASN A 90 -19.77 -5.02 30.01
CA ASN A 90 -20.18 -4.60 28.68
C ASN A 90 -20.17 -3.07 28.61
N ILE A 91 -19.57 -2.51 27.57
CA ILE A 91 -19.52 -1.06 27.34
C ILE A 91 -20.02 -0.81 25.91
N LYS A 92 -21.22 -0.23 25.81
CA LYS A 92 -21.85 0.13 24.54
C LYS A 92 -21.54 1.59 24.24
N VAL A 93 -20.78 1.84 23.16
CA VAL A 93 -20.27 3.15 22.77
C VAL A 93 -20.98 3.64 21.53
N HIS A 94 -21.43 4.89 21.56
CA HIS A 94 -22.05 5.59 20.42
C HIS A 94 -21.23 6.81 20.02
N ASN A 95 -20.76 6.86 18.77
CA ASN A 95 -20.06 8.00 18.19
C ASN A 95 -20.27 8.05 16.66
N PRO A 96 -21.08 8.97 16.14
CA PRO A 96 -21.31 9.09 14.70
C PRO A 96 -20.19 9.86 13.95
N ALA A 97 -19.33 10.57 14.65
CA ALA A 97 -18.30 11.44 14.05
C ALA A 97 -16.95 10.74 13.86
N THR A 98 -16.59 9.86 14.80
CA THR A 98 -15.33 9.09 14.76
C THR A 98 -15.63 7.66 15.20
N PRO A 99 -14.77 6.68 14.89
CA PRO A 99 -15.00 5.31 15.34
C PRO A 99 -15.18 5.23 16.85
N PRO A 100 -16.27 4.61 17.34
CA PRO A 100 -16.40 4.31 18.75
C PRO A 100 -15.20 3.53 19.24
N ALA A 101 -14.50 4.03 20.27
CA ALA A 101 -13.29 3.40 20.75
C ALA A 101 -13.24 3.35 22.28
N LEU A 102 -12.56 2.32 22.82
CA LEU A 102 -12.46 2.01 24.25
C LEU A 102 -11.01 1.83 24.65
N PHE A 103 -10.63 2.42 25.80
CA PHE A 103 -9.38 2.16 26.49
C PHE A 103 -9.63 1.93 27.98
N ILE A 104 -9.13 0.83 28.51
CA ILE A 104 -9.25 0.45 29.92
C ILE A 104 -7.87 0.36 30.56
N GLU A 105 -7.70 1.06 31.66
CA GLU A 105 -6.50 1.04 32.47
C GLU A 105 -6.78 0.40 33.81
N GLY A 106 -6.19 -0.73 34.08
CA GLY A 106 -6.22 -1.48 35.33
C GLY A 106 -4.97 -2.34 35.52
N GLU A 107 -4.88 -3.01 36.66
CA GLU A 107 -3.76 -3.93 36.95
C GLU A 107 -3.89 -5.24 36.12
N THR A 108 -5.06 -5.86 36.19
CA THR A 108 -5.40 -7.12 35.50
C THR A 108 -6.35 -6.89 34.34
N ILE A 109 -7.35 -6.01 34.51
CA ILE A 109 -8.34 -5.66 33.49
C ILE A 109 -7.79 -4.52 32.65
N GLN A 110 -7.26 -4.86 31.49
CA GLN A 110 -6.72 -3.91 30.53
C GLN A 110 -7.42 -4.06 29.18
N SER A 111 -7.47 -2.98 28.39
CA SER A 111 -7.91 -3.08 27.00
C SER A 111 -6.83 -3.76 26.13
N ASP A 112 -7.17 -4.93 25.60
CA ASP A 112 -6.33 -5.78 24.79
C ASP A 112 -7.20 -6.69 23.89
N SER A 113 -6.57 -7.61 23.15
CA SER A 113 -7.24 -8.57 22.27
C SER A 113 -8.14 -9.61 22.99
N SER A 114 -8.15 -9.66 24.32
CA SER A 114 -9.05 -10.52 25.10
C SER A 114 -10.49 -10.00 25.16
N TRP A 115 -10.70 -8.71 24.89
CA TRP A 115 -12.02 -8.15 24.72
C TRP A 115 -12.68 -8.68 23.46
N ARG A 116 -13.99 -8.54 23.39
CA ARG A 116 -14.80 -8.84 22.21
C ARG A 116 -15.65 -7.62 21.88
N VAL A 117 -15.93 -7.43 20.59
CA VAL A 117 -16.72 -6.32 20.09
C VAL A 117 -17.78 -6.79 19.11
N THR A 118 -18.95 -6.20 19.17
CA THR A 118 -20.06 -6.39 18.23
C THR A 118 -20.62 -5.04 17.81
N HIS A 119 -21.30 -4.97 16.67
CA HIS A 119 -22.05 -3.80 16.22
C HIS A 119 -23.56 -4.03 16.38
N GLU A 120 -24.36 -2.97 16.27
CA GLU A 120 -25.81 -3.09 16.23
C GLU A 120 -26.26 -3.68 14.88
N ASP A 121 -27.20 -4.59 14.95
CA ASP A 121 -27.80 -5.24 13.77
C ASP A 121 -29.16 -4.63 13.47
N LYS A 122 -29.30 -4.01 12.30
CA LYS A 122 -30.55 -3.38 11.87
C LYS A 122 -31.71 -4.37 11.73
N ILE A 123 -31.44 -5.57 11.21
CA ILE A 123 -32.46 -6.62 11.03
C ILE A 123 -33.00 -7.01 12.40
N TRP A 124 -32.10 -7.19 13.36
CA TRP A 124 -32.48 -7.52 14.73
C TRP A 124 -33.33 -6.42 15.39
N ILE A 125 -32.99 -5.16 15.17
CA ILE A 125 -33.78 -4.01 15.64
C ILE A 125 -35.17 -4.02 15.01
N ASP A 126 -35.25 -4.21 13.69
CA ASP A 126 -36.50 -4.24 12.93
C ASP A 126 -37.42 -5.39 13.37
N GLU A 127 -36.86 -6.57 13.69
CA GLU A 127 -37.65 -7.76 14.13
C GLU A 127 -38.09 -7.70 15.61
N ASN A 128 -37.24 -7.16 16.49
CA ASN A 128 -37.44 -7.24 17.92
C ASN A 128 -37.76 -5.87 18.57
N GLY A 129 -37.68 -4.78 17.83
CA GLY A 129 -37.96 -3.43 18.31
C GLY A 129 -36.97 -2.91 19.36
N VAL A 130 -35.84 -3.58 19.52
CA VAL A 130 -34.79 -3.26 20.50
C VAL A 130 -33.43 -3.28 19.85
N ALA A 131 -32.59 -2.27 20.11
CA ALA A 131 -31.23 -2.24 19.64
C ALA A 131 -30.36 -3.28 20.37
N HIS A 132 -30.03 -4.35 19.66
CA HIS A 132 -29.09 -5.38 20.12
C HIS A 132 -27.88 -5.44 19.19
N GLY A 133 -26.77 -6.02 19.69
CA GLY A 133 -25.63 -6.35 18.85
C GLY A 133 -25.98 -7.48 17.88
N SER A 134 -25.19 -7.64 16.84
CA SER A 134 -25.35 -8.69 15.81
C SER A 134 -25.31 -10.13 16.34
N GLY A 135 -25.03 -10.32 17.63
CA GLY A 135 -24.80 -11.63 18.25
C GLY A 135 -23.43 -12.23 17.93
N ILE A 136 -22.67 -11.63 17.02
CA ILE A 136 -21.32 -12.05 16.68
C ILE A 136 -20.32 -11.11 17.35
N TYR A 137 -19.52 -11.67 18.25
CA TYR A 137 -18.44 -10.95 18.92
C TYR A 137 -17.10 -11.28 18.27
N LEU A 138 -16.46 -10.24 17.73
CA LEU A 138 -15.16 -10.31 17.06
C LEU A 138 -14.04 -9.89 18.00
N VAL A 139 -12.81 -10.21 17.64
CA VAL A 139 -11.61 -9.61 18.24
C VAL A 139 -11.58 -8.14 17.81
N PRO A 140 -11.44 -7.16 18.73
CA PRO A 140 -11.39 -5.76 18.38
C PRO A 140 -10.20 -5.43 17.48
N GLY A 141 -10.33 -4.40 16.66
CA GLY A 141 -9.20 -3.74 16.02
C GLY A 141 -8.40 -2.94 17.03
N PHE A 142 -7.10 -2.86 16.88
CA PHE A 142 -6.18 -2.05 17.68
C PHE A 142 -4.90 -1.75 16.94
N TRP A 143 -4.17 -0.73 17.40
CA TRP A 143 -2.86 -0.35 16.86
C TRP A 143 -2.05 0.39 17.94
N ASN A 144 -1.06 1.18 17.57
CA ASN A 144 -0.08 1.84 18.46
C ASN A 144 -0.66 3.00 19.33
N PHE A 145 -1.92 2.97 19.69
CA PHE A 145 -2.55 3.93 20.58
C PHE A 145 -2.54 3.38 22.02
N ASN A 146 -1.42 3.57 22.73
CA ASN A 146 -1.11 2.86 23.97
C ASN A 146 -1.26 3.73 25.23
N THR A 147 -1.77 4.94 25.10
CA THR A 147 -2.04 5.85 26.22
C THR A 147 -3.45 6.41 26.13
N PRO A 148 -4.07 6.82 27.25
CA PRO A 148 -5.41 7.42 27.25
C PRO A 148 -5.51 8.73 26.44
N SER A 149 -4.42 9.46 26.29
CA SER A 149 -4.35 10.72 25.54
C SER A 149 -4.09 10.52 24.05
N ASP A 150 -3.55 9.37 23.67
CA ASP A 150 -3.23 9.02 22.29
C ASP A 150 -4.44 8.34 21.62
N ARG A 151 -5.46 9.13 21.35
CA ARG A 151 -6.75 8.64 20.82
C ARG A 151 -6.68 8.39 19.32
N PRO A 152 -7.36 7.34 18.80
CA PRO A 152 -7.42 7.07 17.36
C PRO A 152 -7.86 8.27 16.53
N SER A 153 -8.84 9.02 16.97
CA SER A 153 -9.33 10.22 16.27
C SER A 153 -8.30 11.36 16.17
N LEU A 154 -7.28 11.35 17.02
CA LEU A 154 -6.19 12.33 17.02
C LEU A 154 -4.98 11.90 16.18
N PHE A 155 -5.05 10.73 15.54
CA PHE A 155 -3.96 10.26 14.70
C PHE A 155 -3.52 11.33 13.70
N ARG A 156 -2.23 11.57 13.66
CA ARG A 156 -1.55 12.49 12.74
C ARG A 156 -0.21 11.91 12.33
N LEU A 157 0.20 12.20 11.11
CA LEU A 157 1.57 12.00 10.67
C LEU A 157 2.52 12.95 11.38
N ALA A 158 3.78 12.58 11.49
CA ALA A 158 4.82 13.45 12.03
C ALA A 158 5.15 14.59 11.04
N ARG A 159 5.64 15.70 11.56
CA ARG A 159 6.08 16.84 10.76
C ARG A 159 7.44 17.34 11.22
N GLU A 160 8.24 17.76 10.28
CA GLU A 160 9.50 18.45 10.53
C GLU A 160 9.66 19.63 9.58
N GLU A 161 10.34 20.67 10.01
CA GLU A 161 10.55 21.87 9.20
C GLU A 161 11.73 21.68 8.23
N TRP A 162 11.48 21.88 6.94
CA TRP A 162 12.51 21.93 5.90
C TRP A 162 12.62 23.33 5.34
N LYS A 163 13.87 23.79 5.18
CA LYS A 163 14.18 25.05 4.52
C LYS A 163 14.26 24.84 3.02
N ALA A 164 13.92 25.89 2.26
CA ALA A 164 14.18 25.92 0.84
C ALA A 164 15.69 25.83 0.55
N VAL A 165 16.05 25.10 -0.50
CA VAL A 165 17.42 25.03 -1.02
C VAL A 165 17.78 26.34 -1.74
N SER A 166 16.80 26.89 -2.47
CA SER A 166 16.95 28.19 -3.11
C SER A 166 15.62 28.94 -3.23
N THR A 167 15.71 30.26 -3.27
CA THR A 167 14.58 31.15 -3.55
C THR A 167 15.04 32.19 -4.58
N ARG A 168 14.32 32.30 -5.70
CA ARG A 168 14.56 33.27 -6.76
C ARG A 168 13.41 34.28 -6.82
N VAL A 169 13.74 35.57 -6.88
CA VAL A 169 12.75 36.62 -7.15
C VAL A 169 12.54 36.68 -8.67
N LEU A 170 11.31 36.43 -9.12
CA LEU A 170 10.95 36.46 -10.54
C LEU A 170 10.46 37.87 -10.98
N SER A 171 9.71 38.54 -10.10
CA SER A 171 9.26 39.93 -10.30
C SER A 171 9.02 40.59 -8.95
N GLY A 172 9.14 41.90 -8.86
CA GLY A 172 9.01 42.69 -7.61
C GLY A 172 10.35 43.08 -6.99
N THR A 173 10.29 43.56 -5.75
CA THR A 173 11.50 43.99 -4.99
C THR A 173 11.98 42.89 -4.07
N SER A 174 13.30 42.77 -3.91
CA SER A 174 13.92 42.02 -2.80
C SER A 174 13.57 42.69 -1.46
N SER A 175 13.66 41.95 -0.34
CA SER A 175 13.37 42.43 1.02
C SER A 175 14.12 43.74 1.44
N ASP A 176 15.14 44.14 0.69
CA ASP A 176 16.00 45.28 0.99
C ASP A 176 15.65 46.56 0.23
N GLU A 177 14.63 46.54 -0.68
CA GLU A 177 14.18 47.74 -1.41
C GLU A 177 12.69 48.03 -1.18
N PRO A 178 12.29 49.33 -1.05
CA PRO A 178 10.87 49.66 -0.89
C PRO A 178 10.08 49.29 -2.14
N SER A 179 8.93 48.66 -1.96
CA SER A 179 8.03 48.21 -3.03
C SER A 179 7.49 49.39 -3.85
N ASN A 180 7.80 49.39 -5.15
CA ASN A 180 7.30 50.40 -6.11
C ASN A 180 5.93 50.00 -6.73
N GLY A 181 5.01 49.46 -5.95
CA GLY A 181 3.65 49.12 -6.49
C GLY A 181 3.59 47.85 -7.35
N ILE A 182 4.53 46.95 -7.23
CA ILE A 182 4.57 45.69 -8.01
C ILE A 182 4.41 44.50 -7.09
N ALA A 183 3.52 43.56 -7.44
CA ALA A 183 3.38 42.27 -6.77
C ALA A 183 4.71 41.51 -6.79
N THR A 184 5.12 40.95 -5.64
CA THR A 184 6.35 40.15 -5.54
C THR A 184 6.07 38.69 -5.88
N THR A 185 6.82 38.12 -6.80
CA THR A 185 6.73 36.72 -7.18
C THR A 185 8.05 36.03 -6.88
N LEU A 186 8.00 34.97 -6.09
CA LEU A 186 9.12 34.13 -5.71
C LEU A 186 8.97 32.74 -6.33
N LEU A 187 10.06 32.14 -6.76
CA LEU A 187 10.14 30.71 -7.03
C LEU A 187 11.05 30.05 -6.00
N VAL A 188 10.50 29.08 -5.29
CA VAL A 188 11.14 28.36 -4.19
C VAL A 188 11.41 26.93 -4.62
N ASP A 189 12.65 26.43 -4.49
CA ASP A 189 13.06 25.04 -4.76
C ASP A 189 13.45 24.36 -3.43
N PHE A 190 12.84 23.21 -3.15
CA PHE A 190 13.16 22.35 -2.00
C PHE A 190 14.20 21.26 -2.33
N GLY A 191 14.75 21.27 -3.57
CA GLY A 191 15.87 20.42 -4.02
C GLY A 191 15.47 19.01 -4.43
N LYS A 192 14.34 18.51 -3.97
CA LYS A 192 13.78 17.21 -4.35
C LYS A 192 12.26 17.18 -4.16
N GLU A 193 11.62 16.23 -4.82
CA GLU A 193 10.18 15.98 -4.64
C GLU A 193 9.85 15.71 -3.19
N THR A 194 8.75 16.27 -2.71
CA THR A 194 8.35 16.20 -1.30
C THR A 194 6.84 16.31 -1.13
N MET A 195 6.37 16.13 0.10
CA MET A 195 4.96 16.32 0.46
C MET A 195 4.84 16.97 1.84
N GLY A 196 4.10 18.06 1.91
CA GLY A 196 3.89 18.77 3.17
C GLY A 196 3.12 20.07 3.01
N TYR A 197 3.31 20.95 3.95
CA TYR A 197 2.59 22.23 4.08
C TYR A 197 3.57 23.38 3.89
N ILE A 198 3.29 24.29 2.97
CA ILE A 198 4.11 25.52 2.85
C ILE A 198 3.94 26.37 4.09
N VAL A 199 5.04 26.97 4.52
CA VAL A 199 5.11 27.90 5.65
C VAL A 199 5.66 29.23 5.18
N LEU A 200 4.90 30.29 5.39
CA LEU A 200 5.31 31.66 5.15
C LEU A 200 5.70 32.27 6.49
N ASN A 201 6.95 32.70 6.61
CA ASN A 201 7.50 33.25 7.85
C ASN A 201 7.67 34.77 7.75
N GLY A 202 7.39 35.51 8.84
CA GLY A 202 7.61 36.94 8.96
C GLY A 202 6.76 37.76 8.00
N ILE A 203 5.46 37.45 7.90
CA ILE A 203 4.55 38.14 6.97
C ILE A 203 4.23 39.53 7.48
N GLN A 204 4.37 40.51 6.58
CA GLN A 204 3.92 41.89 6.76
C GLN A 204 2.93 42.25 5.64
N GLY A 205 1.84 42.95 5.99
CA GLY A 205 0.76 43.31 5.05
C GLY A 205 -0.43 42.36 5.16
N HIS A 206 -1.36 42.50 4.21
CA HIS A 206 -2.54 41.63 4.12
C HIS A 206 -2.96 41.50 2.64
N GLY A 207 -3.59 40.40 2.30
CA GLY A 207 -4.15 40.17 0.98
C GLY A 207 -4.20 38.71 0.60
N ILE A 208 -4.52 38.44 -0.66
CA ILE A 208 -4.58 37.10 -1.20
C ILE A 208 -3.20 36.67 -1.69
N VAL A 209 -2.62 35.68 -1.02
CA VAL A 209 -1.40 35.00 -1.45
C VAL A 209 -1.80 33.85 -2.39
N GLU A 210 -1.17 33.78 -3.55
CA GLU A 210 -1.34 32.67 -4.48
C GLU A 210 -0.11 31.77 -4.46
N LEU A 211 -0.33 30.47 -4.36
CA LEU A 211 0.70 29.45 -4.37
C LEU A 211 0.44 28.49 -5.53
N TYR A 212 1.40 28.30 -6.41
CA TYR A 212 1.35 27.37 -7.52
C TYR A 212 2.43 26.32 -7.34
N TYR A 213 2.02 25.08 -7.19
CA TYR A 213 2.91 23.97 -6.86
C TYR A 213 3.30 23.20 -8.12
N GLY A 214 4.52 22.67 -8.14
CA GLY A 214 4.98 21.81 -9.21
C GLY A 214 5.96 20.75 -8.74
N GLU A 215 5.81 19.53 -9.26
CA GLU A 215 6.86 18.52 -9.20
C GLU A 215 8.04 18.90 -10.11
N SER A 216 7.79 19.74 -11.12
CA SER A 216 8.78 20.39 -11.98
C SER A 216 8.72 21.91 -11.87
N GLU A 217 9.82 22.58 -12.25
CA GLU A 217 9.86 24.05 -12.33
C GLU A 217 8.83 24.57 -13.34
N ALA A 218 8.70 23.90 -14.50
CA ALA A 218 7.77 24.26 -15.55
C ALA A 218 6.31 24.25 -15.03
N GLU A 219 5.92 23.24 -14.26
CA GLU A 219 4.58 23.15 -13.65
C GLU A 219 4.33 24.29 -12.66
N ALA A 220 5.29 24.57 -11.75
CA ALA A 220 5.13 25.63 -10.76
C ALA A 220 5.02 27.03 -11.38
N LEU A 221 5.61 27.24 -12.55
CA LEU A 221 5.57 28.52 -13.28
C LEU A 221 4.31 28.67 -14.13
N ASP A 222 3.61 27.59 -14.42
CA ASP A 222 2.40 27.58 -15.26
C ASP A 222 1.14 27.75 -14.42
N LYS A 223 0.72 29.00 -14.23
CA LYS A 223 -0.48 29.34 -13.46
C LYS A 223 -1.78 28.82 -14.07
N GLU A 224 -1.79 28.52 -15.37
CA GLU A 224 -2.98 28.07 -16.08
C GLU A 224 -3.16 26.55 -15.95
N TYR A 225 -2.07 25.76 -16.05
CA TYR A 225 -2.15 24.31 -16.15
C TYR A 225 -1.53 23.53 -14.98
N CYS A 226 -0.90 24.21 -13.99
CA CYS A 226 -0.41 23.50 -12.80
C CYS A 226 -1.53 22.66 -12.15
N GLU A 227 -1.22 21.46 -11.69
CA GLU A 227 -2.23 20.54 -11.13
C GLU A 227 -2.71 20.98 -9.75
N THR A 228 -1.87 21.62 -8.94
CA THR A 228 -2.24 22.04 -7.58
C THR A 228 -1.90 23.50 -7.31
N LEU A 229 -2.80 24.19 -6.63
CA LEU A 229 -2.64 25.60 -6.25
C LEU A 229 -3.43 25.91 -4.97
N ASP A 230 -3.05 27.00 -4.30
CA ASP A 230 -3.83 27.63 -3.23
C ASP A 230 -3.97 29.14 -3.48
N LYS A 231 -5.13 29.69 -3.08
CA LYS A 231 -5.40 31.13 -2.98
C LYS A 231 -5.93 31.41 -1.59
N LEU A 232 -5.12 32.05 -0.76
CA LEU A 232 -5.39 32.16 0.67
C LEU A 232 -5.35 33.63 1.09
N GLU A 233 -6.37 34.06 1.83
CA GLU A 233 -6.34 35.37 2.49
C GLU A 233 -5.42 35.27 3.72
N VAL A 234 -4.40 36.10 3.74
CA VAL A 234 -3.36 36.08 4.77
C VAL A 234 -3.16 37.49 5.32
N GLU A 235 -3.04 37.61 6.63
CA GLU A 235 -2.76 38.85 7.36
C GLU A 235 -1.36 38.81 7.98
N THR A 236 -0.87 39.98 8.40
CA THR A 236 0.39 40.12 9.15
C THR A 236 0.46 39.11 10.31
N CYS A 237 1.39 38.20 10.24
CA CYS A 237 1.65 37.24 11.32
C CYS A 237 3.10 36.72 11.24
N PRO A 238 3.64 36.24 12.37
CA PRO A 238 5.01 35.74 12.41
C PRO A 238 5.18 34.44 11.61
N ARG A 239 4.11 33.64 11.47
CA ARG A 239 4.14 32.33 10.80
C ARG A 239 2.77 31.95 10.33
N PHE A 240 2.63 31.61 9.04
CA PHE A 240 1.41 31.07 8.46
C PHE A 240 1.70 29.70 7.80
N VAL A 241 0.96 28.69 8.17
CA VAL A 241 1.04 27.35 7.58
C VAL A 241 -0.19 27.14 6.72
N VAL A 242 0.01 26.75 5.46
CA VAL A 242 -1.12 26.44 4.57
C VAL A 242 -1.96 25.29 5.15
N PRO A 243 -3.30 25.32 4.97
CA PRO A 243 -4.18 24.36 5.65
C PRO A 243 -4.07 22.92 5.08
N GLU A 244 -3.68 22.78 3.81
CA GLU A 244 -3.68 21.50 3.12
C GLU A 244 -2.29 21.13 2.58
N SER A 245 -1.89 19.85 2.80
CA SER A 245 -0.62 19.34 2.26
C SER A 245 -0.69 19.17 0.75
N LYS A 246 0.43 19.49 0.09
CA LYS A 246 0.61 19.30 -1.36
C LYS A 246 1.90 18.52 -1.61
N ALA A 247 1.96 17.88 -2.79
CA ALA A 247 3.18 17.31 -3.33
C ALA A 247 3.85 18.35 -4.24
N PHE A 248 5.14 18.55 -4.09
CA PHE A 248 5.91 19.51 -4.87
C PHE A 248 7.40 19.38 -4.64
N ARG A 249 8.19 19.81 -5.61
CA ARG A 249 9.56 20.23 -5.43
C ARG A 249 9.67 21.76 -5.49
N PHE A 250 8.89 22.38 -6.38
CA PHE A 250 8.90 23.82 -6.62
C PHE A 250 7.58 24.45 -6.20
N VAL A 251 7.64 25.69 -5.70
CA VAL A 251 6.45 26.49 -5.42
C VAL A 251 6.67 27.91 -5.91
N GLN A 252 5.77 28.40 -6.75
CA GLN A 252 5.68 29.82 -7.06
C GLN A 252 4.80 30.51 -6.03
N VAL A 253 5.34 31.50 -5.32
CA VAL A 253 4.62 32.30 -4.33
C VAL A 253 4.37 33.69 -4.92
N VAL A 254 3.13 34.09 -5.02
CA VAL A 254 2.73 35.44 -5.50
C VAL A 254 2.15 36.20 -4.33
N LEU A 255 2.85 37.25 -3.93
CA LEU A 255 2.43 38.18 -2.87
C LEU A 255 1.80 39.41 -3.50
N PRO A 256 0.62 39.88 -3.01
CA PRO A 256 0.01 41.12 -3.49
C PRO A 256 0.90 42.33 -3.15
N GLU A 257 0.62 43.46 -3.82
CA GLU A 257 1.29 44.71 -3.57
C GLU A 257 1.31 45.10 -2.10
N GLY A 258 2.48 45.51 -1.58
CA GLY A 258 2.67 45.94 -0.21
C GLY A 258 2.79 44.80 0.80
N MET A 259 2.72 43.53 0.36
CA MET A 259 2.94 42.38 1.21
C MET A 259 4.37 41.85 1.06
N THR A 260 4.99 41.48 2.18
CA THR A 260 6.32 40.87 2.22
C THR A 260 6.33 39.62 3.10
N VAL A 261 7.31 38.75 2.85
CA VAL A 261 7.62 37.56 3.61
C VAL A 261 9.14 37.49 3.84
N GLU A 262 9.57 37.17 5.06
CA GLU A 262 11.01 37.01 5.37
C GLU A 262 11.61 35.76 4.74
N SER A 263 10.88 34.64 4.81
CA SER A 263 11.30 33.39 4.22
C SER A 263 10.12 32.46 3.96
N VAL A 264 10.36 31.51 3.04
CA VAL A 264 9.42 30.39 2.76
C VAL A 264 10.12 29.09 3.16
N SER A 265 9.45 28.31 4.01
CA SER A 265 9.85 26.96 4.41
C SER A 265 8.68 25.99 4.21
N MET A 266 8.82 24.74 4.64
CA MET A 266 7.71 23.79 4.65
C MET A 266 7.73 22.95 5.92
N GLU A 267 6.57 22.45 6.33
CA GLU A 267 6.42 21.30 7.23
C GLU A 267 6.33 20.04 6.38
N TYR A 268 7.43 19.30 6.30
CA TYR A 268 7.46 17.97 5.68
C TYR A 268 6.66 17.00 6.56
N GLU A 269 5.67 16.33 5.96
CA GLU A 269 4.81 15.39 6.67
C GLU A 269 5.14 13.94 6.29
N TYR A 270 5.39 13.07 7.26
CA TYR A 270 5.83 11.70 7.04
C TYR A 270 5.32 10.71 8.10
N LEU A 271 5.31 9.43 7.77
CA LEU A 271 5.10 8.34 8.73
C LEU A 271 6.46 7.94 9.31
N PRO A 272 6.69 8.10 10.63
CA PRO A 272 7.94 7.66 11.25
C PRO A 272 8.18 6.16 11.07
N GLN A 273 9.40 5.79 10.68
CA GLN A 273 9.82 4.40 10.43
C GLN A 273 11.02 4.03 11.31
N ASP A 274 11.08 2.76 11.76
CA ASP A 274 12.27 2.22 12.44
C ASP A 274 13.35 1.85 11.42
N LEU A 275 14.27 2.78 11.19
CA LEU A 275 15.35 2.59 10.24
C LEU A 275 16.40 1.56 10.68
N THR A 276 16.43 1.18 11.97
CA THR A 276 17.42 0.21 12.50
C THR A 276 17.15 -1.21 12.00
N ARG A 277 15.90 -1.49 11.64
CA ARG A 277 15.44 -2.79 11.13
C ARG A 277 15.20 -2.79 9.62
N SER A 278 15.47 -1.69 8.95
CA SER A 278 15.18 -1.51 7.52
C SER A 278 16.10 -2.34 6.63
N GLY A 279 15.59 -2.60 5.42
CA GLY A 279 16.36 -3.14 4.31
C GLY A 279 17.39 -2.14 3.80
N SER A 280 18.41 -2.67 3.14
CA SER A 280 19.43 -1.88 2.47
C SER A 280 20.01 -2.64 1.29
N PHE A 281 20.55 -1.91 0.33
CA PHE A 281 21.31 -2.44 -0.80
C PHE A 281 22.42 -1.47 -1.17
N GLU A 282 23.60 -2.01 -1.38
CA GLU A 282 24.77 -1.30 -1.86
C GLU A 282 25.63 -2.25 -2.70
N CYS A 283 26.23 -1.76 -3.77
CA CYS A 283 27.07 -2.55 -4.66
C CYS A 283 28.20 -1.72 -5.29
N SER A 284 29.00 -2.37 -6.12
CA SER A 284 30.12 -1.73 -6.83
C SER A 284 29.72 -0.76 -7.94
N ASP A 285 28.40 -0.61 -8.23
CA ASP A 285 27.86 0.30 -9.25
C ASP A 285 27.11 1.46 -8.59
N ASP A 286 27.67 2.67 -8.70
CA ASP A 286 27.11 3.88 -8.06
C ASP A 286 25.73 4.25 -8.61
N GLU A 287 25.43 3.96 -9.88
CA GLU A 287 24.13 4.25 -10.48
C GLU A 287 23.04 3.36 -9.88
N LEU A 288 23.31 2.05 -9.72
CA LEU A 288 22.41 1.13 -9.02
C LEU A 288 22.18 1.53 -7.55
N ASN A 289 23.23 1.98 -6.87
CA ASN A 289 23.12 2.51 -5.51
C ASN A 289 22.19 3.72 -5.46
N ARG A 290 22.33 4.64 -6.44
CA ARG A 290 21.46 5.81 -6.54
C ARG A 290 20.03 5.43 -6.88
N ILE A 291 19.80 4.47 -7.79
CA ILE A 291 18.47 3.95 -8.14
C ILE A 291 17.80 3.37 -6.89
N TRP A 292 18.51 2.56 -6.11
CA TRP A 292 17.94 2.01 -4.87
C TRP A 292 17.56 3.09 -3.86
N GLN A 293 18.42 4.10 -3.65
CA GLN A 293 18.16 5.23 -2.73
C GLN A 293 16.93 6.05 -3.14
N VAL A 294 16.78 6.34 -4.43
CA VAL A 294 15.63 7.09 -4.96
C VAL A 294 14.36 6.24 -4.86
N GLY A 295 14.44 4.92 -5.12
CA GLY A 295 13.33 4.00 -4.90
C GLY A 295 12.88 3.95 -3.44
N ALA A 296 13.83 3.84 -2.50
CA ALA A 296 13.53 3.88 -1.07
C ALA A 296 12.86 5.20 -0.66
N TYR A 297 13.36 6.33 -1.14
CA TYR A 297 12.75 7.63 -0.88
C TYR A 297 11.35 7.77 -1.48
N THR A 298 11.13 7.26 -2.69
CA THR A 298 9.80 7.22 -3.32
C THR A 298 8.81 6.44 -2.45
N MET A 299 9.22 5.28 -1.93
CA MET A 299 8.40 4.48 -1.01
C MET A 299 8.13 5.19 0.32
N ASP A 300 9.11 5.89 0.88
CA ASP A 300 8.92 6.66 2.12
C ASP A 300 7.88 7.79 1.94
N LEU A 301 7.87 8.45 0.78
CA LEU A 301 6.88 9.49 0.47
C LEU A 301 5.47 8.94 0.24
N THR A 302 5.34 7.77 -0.35
CA THR A 302 4.05 7.15 -0.69
C THR A 302 3.50 6.24 0.42
N THR A 303 4.30 5.92 1.46
CA THR A 303 3.87 5.19 2.66
C THR A 303 3.50 6.20 3.75
N ARG A 304 2.20 6.37 3.97
CA ARG A 304 1.65 7.39 4.90
C ARG A 304 0.62 6.77 5.83
N GLU A 305 -0.58 7.33 5.95
CA GLU A 305 -1.69 6.67 6.64
C GLU A 305 -1.98 5.29 6.05
N PHE A 306 -1.81 5.20 4.75
CA PHE A 306 -1.89 3.99 3.92
C PHE A 306 -0.72 3.98 2.93
N MET A 307 -0.55 2.87 2.22
CA MET A 307 0.28 2.83 1.02
C MET A 307 -0.55 3.33 -0.14
N MET A 308 -0.20 4.50 -0.67
CA MET A 308 -0.92 5.14 -1.76
C MET A 308 -0.16 5.05 -3.08
N ASP A 309 -0.86 5.31 -4.18
CA ASP A 309 -0.34 5.30 -5.55
C ASP A 309 0.72 6.38 -5.77
N GLY A 310 0.32 7.65 -5.71
CA GLY A 310 1.18 8.82 -5.90
C GLY A 310 0.84 9.95 -4.95
N ILE A 311 1.75 10.92 -4.78
CA ILE A 311 1.60 12.01 -3.82
C ILE A 311 0.96 13.28 -4.39
N LYS A 312 1.07 13.54 -5.69
CA LYS A 312 0.42 14.68 -6.34
C LYS A 312 -1.05 14.38 -6.60
N ARG A 313 -1.31 13.30 -7.27
CA ARG A 313 -2.60 12.70 -7.59
C ARG A 313 -2.40 11.22 -7.95
N ASP A 314 -3.33 10.27 -7.82
CA ASP A 314 -4.65 10.49 -7.24
C ASP A 314 -4.64 10.70 -5.73
N ARG A 315 -3.58 10.29 -5.02
CA ARG A 315 -3.45 10.29 -3.56
C ARG A 315 -4.48 9.35 -2.92
N TRP A 316 -4.73 8.23 -3.56
CA TRP A 316 -5.68 7.20 -3.13
C TRP A 316 -4.99 5.87 -2.87
N THR A 317 -5.74 4.93 -2.35
CA THR A 317 -5.35 3.53 -2.24
C THR A 317 -5.93 2.76 -3.43
N TRP A 318 -5.05 2.17 -4.24
CA TRP A 318 -5.39 1.33 -5.37
C TRP A 318 -4.83 -0.07 -5.13
N SER A 319 -5.66 -1.13 -5.30
CA SER A 319 -5.25 -2.48 -4.89
C SER A 319 -4.12 -3.06 -5.74
N GLY A 320 -4.08 -2.75 -7.04
CA GLY A 320 -2.99 -3.17 -7.93
C GLY A 320 -1.65 -2.50 -7.61
N ASP A 321 -1.69 -1.21 -7.20
CA ASP A 321 -0.53 -0.47 -6.71
C ASP A 321 -0.07 -0.97 -5.35
N ALA A 322 -1.04 -1.21 -4.48
CA ALA A 322 -0.78 -1.58 -3.10
C ALA A 322 -0.06 -2.93 -2.97
N ILE A 323 -0.39 -3.94 -3.79
CA ILE A 323 0.31 -5.23 -3.74
C ILE A 323 1.81 -5.07 -4.03
N GLN A 324 2.18 -4.24 -5.00
CA GLN A 324 3.59 -3.96 -5.29
C GLN A 324 4.25 -3.20 -4.13
N SER A 325 3.55 -2.21 -3.57
CA SER A 325 4.01 -1.46 -2.40
C SER A 325 4.25 -2.40 -1.19
N TYR A 326 3.38 -3.40 -0.96
CA TYR A 326 3.59 -4.40 0.09
C TYR A 326 4.85 -5.23 -0.17
N LEU A 327 5.04 -5.70 -1.41
CA LEU A 327 6.22 -6.49 -1.78
C LEU A 327 7.51 -5.68 -1.62
N MET A 328 7.54 -4.42 -2.05
CA MET A 328 8.67 -3.51 -1.84
C MET A 328 8.91 -3.24 -0.35
N ASN A 329 7.84 -3.02 0.43
CA ASN A 329 7.92 -2.80 1.87
C ASN A 329 8.55 -3.97 2.63
N TYR A 330 8.31 -5.22 2.22
CA TYR A 330 8.95 -6.39 2.86
C TYR A 330 10.46 -6.42 2.64
N TYR A 331 11.00 -5.68 1.67
CA TYR A 331 12.44 -5.55 1.43
C TYR A 331 13.01 -4.19 1.86
N LEU A 332 12.15 -3.27 2.36
CA LEU A 332 12.56 -1.93 2.76
C LEU A 332 12.31 -1.64 4.24
N ARG A 333 11.06 -1.44 4.65
CA ARG A 333 10.69 -1.01 6.01
C ARG A 333 10.08 -2.11 6.86
N PHE A 334 9.46 -3.09 6.23
CA PHE A 334 8.70 -4.16 6.88
C PHE A 334 7.60 -3.62 7.80
N ASP A 335 6.97 -2.50 7.41
CA ASP A 335 5.86 -1.91 8.14
C ASP A 335 4.59 -2.75 7.92
N SER A 336 4.38 -3.72 8.80
CA SER A 336 3.23 -4.62 8.76
C SER A 336 1.92 -3.92 9.10
N ASP A 337 1.95 -2.85 9.90
CA ASP A 337 0.76 -2.15 10.34
C ASP A 337 0.13 -1.33 9.22
N THR A 338 0.94 -0.63 8.42
CA THR A 338 0.44 0.10 7.25
C THR A 338 -0.08 -0.84 6.18
N VAL A 339 0.54 -2.02 5.98
CA VAL A 339 0.02 -3.06 5.09
C VAL A 339 -1.37 -3.53 5.55
N LYS A 340 -1.53 -3.91 6.82
CA LYS A 340 -2.84 -4.32 7.38
C LYS A 340 -3.91 -3.24 7.21
N ARG A 341 -3.56 -1.99 7.54
CA ARG A 341 -4.49 -0.86 7.39
C ARG A 341 -4.96 -0.71 5.94
N THR A 342 -4.02 -0.78 4.98
CA THR A 342 -4.33 -0.62 3.56
C THR A 342 -5.20 -1.78 3.05
N ILE A 343 -4.90 -3.03 3.42
CA ILE A 343 -5.71 -4.21 3.06
C ILE A 343 -7.15 -4.07 3.59
N ARG A 344 -7.33 -3.64 4.85
CA ARG A 344 -8.65 -3.44 5.47
C ARG A 344 -9.43 -2.33 4.79
N GLN A 345 -8.79 -1.18 4.54
CA GLN A 345 -9.42 -0.03 3.92
C GLN A 345 -9.89 -0.34 2.49
N LEU A 346 -9.04 -0.99 1.68
CA LEU A 346 -9.37 -1.39 0.31
C LEU A 346 -10.57 -2.34 0.25
N ARG A 347 -10.69 -3.25 1.22
CA ARG A 347 -11.80 -4.21 1.25
C ARG A 347 -13.13 -3.56 1.62
N GLY A 348 -13.14 -2.60 2.50
CA GLY A 348 -14.36 -1.98 3.02
C GLY A 348 -15.27 -2.98 3.76
N LYS A 349 -16.56 -2.65 3.85
CA LYS A 349 -17.62 -3.43 4.52
C LYS A 349 -18.42 -4.31 3.59
N ASP A 350 -19.13 -5.27 4.17
CA ASP A 350 -20.18 -6.05 3.50
C ASP A 350 -21.53 -5.30 3.55
N PRO A 351 -22.46 -5.55 2.61
CA PRO A 351 -22.30 -6.48 1.48
C PRO A 351 -21.40 -5.92 0.37
N VAL A 352 -20.70 -6.83 -0.35
CA VAL A 352 -19.91 -6.46 -1.53
C VAL A 352 -20.85 -6.04 -2.66
N SER A 353 -20.65 -4.85 -3.20
CA SER A 353 -21.49 -4.31 -4.28
C SER A 353 -20.74 -4.00 -5.57
N SER A 354 -19.40 -4.03 -5.54
CA SER A 354 -18.54 -3.80 -6.70
C SER A 354 -17.21 -4.51 -6.52
N HIS A 355 -16.45 -4.64 -7.59
CA HIS A 355 -15.03 -4.97 -7.50
C HIS A 355 -14.27 -3.90 -6.70
N ILE A 356 -13.14 -4.28 -6.09
CA ILE A 356 -12.27 -3.32 -5.38
C ILE A 356 -11.82 -2.24 -6.38
N ASN A 357 -11.97 -0.98 -6.00
CA ASN A 357 -11.75 0.18 -6.87
C ASN A 357 -12.57 0.15 -8.19
N THR A 358 -13.64 -0.64 -8.28
CA THR A 358 -14.42 -0.95 -9.50
C THR A 358 -13.60 -1.65 -10.61
N ILE A 359 -12.43 -2.20 -10.27
CA ILE A 359 -11.48 -2.81 -11.20
C ILE A 359 -11.40 -4.30 -10.97
N LEU A 360 -11.58 -5.08 -12.05
CA LEU A 360 -11.62 -6.55 -12.01
C LEU A 360 -10.29 -7.14 -11.50
N ASP A 361 -9.19 -6.84 -12.18
CA ASP A 361 -7.84 -7.31 -11.85
C ASP A 361 -7.40 -6.87 -10.45
N TYR A 362 -7.75 -5.66 -10.00
CA TYR A 362 -7.42 -5.14 -8.68
C TYR A 362 -8.06 -5.94 -7.55
N THR A 363 -9.25 -6.49 -7.78
CA THR A 363 -9.90 -7.41 -6.84
C THR A 363 -9.08 -8.69 -6.67
N PHE A 364 -8.53 -9.24 -7.75
CA PHE A 364 -7.76 -10.48 -7.69
C PHE A 364 -6.40 -10.28 -6.99
N TYR A 365 -5.76 -9.15 -7.17
CA TYR A 365 -4.55 -8.79 -6.43
C TYR A 365 -4.78 -8.68 -4.92
N TRP A 366 -5.96 -8.24 -4.49
CA TRP A 366 -6.26 -8.11 -3.07
C TRP A 366 -6.27 -9.46 -2.34
N PHE A 367 -6.79 -10.53 -2.95
CA PHE A 367 -6.72 -11.88 -2.36
C PHE A 367 -5.27 -12.31 -2.13
N LYS A 368 -4.45 -12.12 -3.15
CA LYS A 368 -3.02 -12.44 -3.05
C LYS A 368 -2.32 -11.62 -1.98
N SER A 369 -2.68 -10.35 -1.82
CA SER A 369 -2.10 -9.45 -0.81
C SER A 369 -2.29 -9.97 0.62
N VAL A 370 -3.45 -10.53 0.95
CA VAL A 370 -3.73 -11.13 2.27
C VAL A 370 -2.82 -12.34 2.52
N TYR A 371 -2.66 -13.19 1.53
CA TYR A 371 -1.83 -14.39 1.66
C TYR A 371 -0.33 -14.06 1.66
N ASP A 372 0.13 -13.14 0.79
CA ASP A 372 1.52 -12.67 0.79
C ASP A 372 1.89 -12.04 2.14
N TYR A 373 0.99 -11.24 2.72
CA TYR A 373 1.20 -10.71 4.07
C TYR A 373 1.49 -11.84 5.07
N TYR A 374 0.71 -12.92 5.06
CA TYR A 374 0.94 -14.08 5.91
C TYR A 374 2.28 -14.77 5.60
N GLN A 375 2.64 -14.92 4.33
CA GLN A 375 3.91 -15.54 3.92
C GLN A 375 5.11 -14.78 4.49
N TYR A 376 5.09 -13.44 4.44
CA TYR A 376 6.20 -12.65 4.96
C TYR A 376 6.18 -12.48 6.48
N THR A 377 5.03 -12.38 7.11
CA THR A 377 4.92 -12.04 8.54
C THR A 377 4.66 -13.22 9.46
N GLY A 378 3.99 -14.27 8.99
CA GLY A 378 3.49 -15.36 9.81
C GLY A 378 2.25 -15.01 10.65
N ASP A 379 1.67 -13.83 10.45
CA ASP A 379 0.51 -13.33 11.21
C ASP A 379 -0.78 -14.07 10.81
N ARG A 380 -1.00 -15.24 11.44
CA ARG A 380 -2.18 -16.07 11.27
C ARG A 380 -3.46 -15.34 11.67
N ASP A 381 -3.39 -14.54 12.72
CA ASP A 381 -4.58 -13.90 13.30
C ASP A 381 -5.18 -12.88 12.32
N PHE A 382 -4.35 -12.19 11.55
CA PHE A 382 -4.81 -11.31 10.48
C PHE A 382 -5.53 -12.06 9.36
N VAL A 383 -5.03 -13.24 8.95
CA VAL A 383 -5.75 -14.07 7.97
C VAL A 383 -7.09 -14.53 8.54
N CYS A 384 -7.13 -14.95 9.81
CA CYS A 384 -8.40 -15.32 10.47
C CYS A 384 -9.40 -14.16 10.51
N GLU A 385 -8.93 -12.93 10.74
CA GLU A 385 -9.75 -11.71 10.68
C GLU A 385 -10.30 -11.46 9.26
N MET A 386 -9.45 -11.59 8.24
CA MET A 386 -9.79 -11.25 6.86
C MET A 386 -10.56 -12.35 6.13
N TYR A 387 -10.48 -13.60 6.56
CA TYR A 387 -11.06 -14.74 5.84
C TYR A 387 -12.58 -14.64 5.60
N PRO A 388 -13.42 -14.22 6.56
CA PRO A 388 -14.84 -13.97 6.28
C PRO A 388 -15.07 -12.96 5.16
N ARG A 389 -14.25 -11.92 5.09
CA ARG A 389 -14.30 -10.89 4.04
C ARG A 389 -13.75 -11.37 2.70
N MET A 390 -12.81 -12.32 2.72
CA MET A 390 -12.37 -13.04 1.51
C MET A 390 -13.51 -13.91 0.97
N LEU A 391 -14.26 -14.59 1.84
CA LEU A 391 -15.41 -15.42 1.43
C LEU A 391 -16.48 -14.60 0.72
N THR A 392 -16.91 -13.48 1.29
CA THR A 392 -17.96 -12.63 0.70
C THR A 392 -17.51 -11.96 -0.60
N LEU A 393 -16.24 -11.56 -0.71
CA LEU A 393 -15.69 -11.03 -1.96
C LEU A 393 -15.56 -12.11 -3.04
N MET A 394 -15.16 -13.33 -2.67
CA MET A 394 -15.06 -14.44 -3.62
C MET A 394 -16.46 -14.88 -4.06
N ASP A 395 -17.44 -14.88 -3.18
CA ASP A 395 -18.86 -15.14 -3.50
C ASP A 395 -19.38 -14.15 -4.56
N TYR A 396 -19.07 -12.86 -4.38
CA TYR A 396 -19.36 -11.81 -5.37
C TYR A 396 -18.68 -12.10 -6.72
N CYS A 397 -17.38 -12.44 -6.73
CA CYS A 397 -16.66 -12.77 -7.95
C CYS A 397 -17.28 -13.98 -8.67
N LEU A 398 -17.59 -15.04 -7.92
CA LEU A 398 -18.20 -16.26 -8.47
C LEU A 398 -19.59 -15.99 -9.07
N GLY A 399 -20.38 -15.09 -8.48
CA GLY A 399 -21.69 -14.69 -8.98
C GLY A 399 -21.65 -13.89 -10.28
N ARG A 400 -20.48 -13.34 -10.66
CA ARG A 400 -20.29 -12.54 -11.88
C ARG A 400 -19.59 -13.30 -13.02
N LEU A 401 -19.31 -14.59 -12.85
CA LEU A 401 -18.70 -15.39 -13.92
C LEU A 401 -19.67 -15.58 -15.09
N SER A 402 -19.15 -15.55 -16.30
CA SER A 402 -19.85 -15.93 -17.53
C SER A 402 -19.24 -17.20 -18.09
N GLU A 403 -20.01 -18.28 -18.18
CA GLU A 403 -19.54 -19.62 -18.63
C GLU A 403 -18.26 -20.09 -17.89
N GLY A 404 -18.13 -19.68 -16.60
CA GLY A 404 -16.97 -20.00 -15.76
C GLY A 404 -15.73 -19.17 -16.02
N TRP A 405 -15.82 -18.06 -16.78
CA TRP A 405 -14.78 -17.08 -17.00
C TRP A 405 -15.05 -15.79 -16.21
N ALA A 406 -14.00 -15.20 -15.66
CA ALA A 406 -14.05 -13.87 -15.10
C ALA A 406 -14.05 -12.84 -16.24
N ILE A 407 -15.12 -12.07 -16.36
CA ILE A 407 -15.30 -11.09 -17.44
C ILE A 407 -15.75 -9.77 -16.80
N GLY A 408 -15.08 -8.68 -17.19
CA GLY A 408 -15.52 -7.34 -16.80
C GLY A 408 -16.93 -7.06 -17.34
N GLN A 409 -17.85 -6.74 -16.43
CA GLN A 409 -19.21 -6.33 -16.76
C GLN A 409 -19.20 -4.84 -17.21
N PRO A 410 -20.32 -4.29 -17.76
CA PRO A 410 -20.36 -2.90 -18.20
C PRO A 410 -20.03 -1.85 -17.11
N ASP A 411 -20.22 -2.20 -15.84
CA ASP A 411 -19.94 -1.37 -14.67
C ASP A 411 -18.54 -1.59 -14.08
N ASP A 412 -17.78 -2.55 -14.61
CA ASP A 412 -16.41 -2.84 -14.20
C ASP A 412 -15.39 -2.18 -15.13
N TRP A 413 -14.28 -1.82 -14.57
CA TRP A 413 -13.09 -1.44 -15.31
C TRP A 413 -12.10 -2.62 -15.33
N VAL A 414 -11.54 -2.93 -16.50
CA VAL A 414 -10.43 -3.85 -16.68
C VAL A 414 -9.20 -3.00 -16.98
N PHE A 415 -8.27 -2.94 -16.03
CA PHE A 415 -7.16 -1.98 -16.11
C PHE A 415 -5.96 -2.56 -16.85
N ILE A 416 -5.43 -3.68 -16.44
CA ILE A 416 -4.20 -4.33 -16.88
C ILE A 416 -2.99 -3.39 -16.78
N ASP A 417 -2.91 -2.37 -17.65
CA ASP A 417 -1.82 -1.39 -17.70
C ASP A 417 -2.17 -0.14 -18.53
N TRP A 418 -1.38 0.93 -18.38
CA TRP A 418 -1.31 2.09 -19.26
C TRP A 418 -0.33 1.81 -20.41
N VAL A 419 -0.81 1.26 -21.51
CA VAL A 419 0.00 0.87 -22.66
C VAL A 419 -0.03 1.93 -23.77
N ASP A 420 1.04 1.93 -24.60
CA ASP A 420 1.16 2.82 -25.78
C ASP A 420 0.72 2.15 -27.09
N PHE A 421 0.06 0.99 -26.99
CA PHE A 421 -0.49 0.25 -28.13
C PHE A 421 -1.96 -0.11 -27.89
N PRO A 422 -2.76 -0.36 -28.96
CA PRO A 422 -4.13 -0.82 -28.79
C PRO A 422 -4.19 -2.13 -28.01
N MET A 423 -4.87 -2.12 -26.87
CA MET A 423 -5.07 -3.30 -26.03
C MET A 423 -6.57 -3.58 -25.86
N HIS A 424 -6.96 -4.80 -26.21
CA HIS A 424 -8.33 -5.26 -25.95
C HIS A 424 -8.52 -5.56 -24.46
N LYS A 425 -9.53 -4.96 -23.84
CA LYS A 425 -9.80 -5.09 -22.40
C LYS A 425 -11.22 -5.58 -22.11
N ARG A 426 -11.88 -6.21 -23.09
CA ARG A 426 -13.24 -6.74 -22.96
C ARG A 426 -13.29 -8.23 -23.24
N GLY A 427 -14.40 -8.87 -22.85
CA GLY A 427 -14.57 -10.29 -23.06
C GLY A 427 -13.62 -11.15 -22.21
N ILE A 428 -13.18 -12.28 -22.77
CA ILE A 428 -12.37 -13.26 -22.03
C ILE A 428 -10.89 -12.94 -22.28
N VAL A 429 -10.28 -12.18 -21.37
CA VAL A 429 -8.86 -11.79 -21.40
C VAL A 429 -8.05 -12.77 -20.57
N CYS A 430 -6.98 -13.34 -21.14
CA CYS A 430 -6.16 -14.37 -20.49
C CYS A 430 -5.53 -13.91 -19.18
N PHE A 431 -4.99 -12.70 -19.16
CA PHE A 431 -4.40 -12.09 -17.96
C PHE A 431 -5.37 -12.11 -16.76
N GLU A 432 -6.63 -11.73 -16.97
CA GLU A 432 -7.68 -11.74 -15.94
C GLU A 432 -7.95 -13.17 -15.43
N GLN A 433 -7.94 -14.15 -16.32
CA GLN A 433 -8.18 -15.54 -15.93
C GLN A 433 -7.04 -16.10 -15.08
N ILE A 434 -5.79 -15.73 -15.38
CA ILE A 434 -4.62 -16.12 -14.61
C ILE A 434 -4.71 -15.52 -13.20
N LEU A 435 -5.06 -14.24 -13.06
CA LEU A 435 -5.22 -13.58 -11.77
C LEU A 435 -6.38 -14.17 -10.95
N PHE A 436 -7.53 -14.43 -11.61
CA PHE A 436 -8.67 -15.05 -10.94
C PHE A 436 -8.33 -16.48 -10.47
N CYS A 437 -7.66 -17.28 -11.32
CA CYS A 437 -7.19 -18.59 -10.94
C CYS A 437 -6.25 -18.53 -9.73
N LYS A 438 -5.33 -17.57 -9.71
CA LYS A 438 -4.41 -17.34 -8.59
C LYS A 438 -5.16 -16.95 -7.31
N SER A 439 -6.24 -16.19 -7.43
CA SER A 439 -7.10 -15.85 -6.27
C SER A 439 -7.76 -17.11 -5.68
N LEU A 440 -8.26 -18.02 -6.52
CA LEU A 440 -8.80 -19.31 -6.08
C LEU A 440 -7.72 -20.18 -5.42
N GLU A 441 -6.51 -20.26 -6.01
CA GLU A 441 -5.36 -20.94 -5.41
C GLU A 441 -4.99 -20.35 -4.04
N THR A 442 -5.18 -19.05 -3.85
CA THR A 442 -4.94 -18.35 -2.59
C THR A 442 -5.99 -18.65 -1.52
N MET A 443 -7.25 -18.81 -1.92
CA MET A 443 -8.35 -19.12 -1.00
C MET A 443 -8.18 -20.47 -0.28
N GLN A 444 -7.62 -21.48 -0.95
CA GLN A 444 -7.50 -22.82 -0.37
C GLN A 444 -6.58 -22.85 0.86
N PRO A 445 -5.31 -22.40 0.82
CA PRO A 445 -4.45 -22.39 2.00
C PRO A 445 -4.97 -21.45 3.12
N CYS A 446 -5.66 -20.37 2.79
CA CYS A 446 -6.33 -19.55 3.81
C CYS A 446 -7.46 -20.31 4.51
N LYS A 447 -8.27 -21.06 3.76
CA LYS A 447 -9.31 -21.96 4.29
C LYS A 447 -8.72 -23.01 5.24
N ASP A 448 -7.64 -23.66 4.82
CA ASP A 448 -6.96 -24.69 5.61
C ASP A 448 -6.34 -24.12 6.90
N LEU A 449 -5.79 -22.91 6.82
CA LEU A 449 -5.20 -22.21 7.95
C LEU A 449 -6.24 -21.80 9.00
N VAL A 450 -7.37 -21.28 8.56
CA VAL A 450 -8.44 -20.77 9.44
C VAL A 450 -9.25 -21.93 10.05
N GLY A 451 -9.50 -22.96 9.24
CA GLY A 451 -10.41 -24.06 9.59
C GLY A 451 -11.88 -23.67 9.41
N PRO A 452 -12.81 -24.54 9.88
CA PRO A 452 -14.23 -24.32 9.73
C PRO A 452 -14.72 -23.13 10.58
N LEU A 453 -15.47 -22.23 9.96
CA LEU A 453 -16.24 -21.20 10.68
C LEU A 453 -17.45 -21.85 11.39
N SER A 454 -17.91 -21.24 12.48
CA SER A 454 -19.13 -21.67 13.15
C SER A 454 -20.37 -21.48 12.26
N ASP A 455 -21.43 -22.25 12.51
CA ASP A 455 -22.69 -22.13 11.75
C ASP A 455 -23.26 -20.71 11.81
N LEU A 456 -23.14 -20.04 12.95
CA LEU A 456 -23.56 -18.64 13.11
C LEU A 456 -22.72 -17.69 12.23
N GLN A 457 -21.39 -17.86 12.20
CA GLN A 457 -20.53 -17.06 11.33
C GLN A 457 -20.87 -17.29 9.86
N MET A 458 -21.04 -18.55 9.44
CA MET A 458 -21.40 -18.89 8.06
C MET A 458 -22.77 -18.34 7.66
N SER A 459 -23.77 -18.46 8.52
CA SER A 459 -25.13 -17.95 8.23
C SER A 459 -25.17 -16.43 8.04
N ASN A 460 -24.34 -15.69 8.81
CA ASN A 460 -24.27 -14.24 8.73
C ASN A 460 -23.50 -13.70 7.50
N LEU A 461 -22.75 -14.56 6.80
CA LEU A 461 -22.09 -14.16 5.55
C LEU A 461 -23.04 -14.13 4.35
N HIS A 462 -24.23 -14.76 4.46
CA HIS A 462 -25.27 -14.81 3.41
C HIS A 462 -24.72 -15.23 2.03
N LEU A 463 -23.81 -16.21 2.01
CA LEU A 463 -23.12 -16.64 0.79
C LEU A 463 -24.08 -17.38 -0.16
N THR A 464 -23.98 -17.05 -1.44
CA THR A 464 -24.63 -17.78 -2.54
C THR A 464 -23.92 -19.12 -2.80
N TYR A 465 -22.60 -19.13 -2.63
CA TYR A 465 -21.73 -20.30 -2.87
C TYR A 465 -20.97 -20.72 -1.59
N PRO A 466 -21.67 -21.26 -0.56
CA PRO A 466 -21.06 -21.51 0.76
C PRO A 466 -20.09 -22.69 0.79
N ASN A 467 -20.17 -23.62 -0.17
CA ASN A 467 -19.43 -24.89 -0.17
C ASN A 467 -18.52 -25.03 -1.39
N VAL A 468 -17.62 -24.03 -1.60
CA VAL A 468 -16.69 -24.07 -2.72
C VAL A 468 -15.45 -24.89 -2.37
N ASP A 469 -15.10 -25.82 -3.23
CA ASP A 469 -13.77 -26.43 -3.30
C ASP A 469 -12.88 -25.53 -4.17
N TYR A 470 -12.15 -24.63 -3.52
CA TYR A 470 -11.31 -23.67 -4.22
C TYR A 470 -10.13 -24.32 -4.96
N GLY A 471 -9.58 -25.39 -4.39
CA GLY A 471 -8.48 -26.14 -5.02
C GLY A 471 -8.92 -26.83 -6.31
N ALA A 472 -10.06 -27.53 -6.28
CA ALA A 472 -10.62 -28.18 -7.45
C ALA A 472 -11.01 -27.15 -8.53
N LYS A 473 -11.65 -26.04 -8.14
CA LYS A 473 -12.04 -24.97 -9.07
C LYS A 473 -10.82 -24.28 -9.71
N ALA A 474 -9.76 -24.04 -8.95
CA ALA A 474 -8.51 -23.50 -9.45
C ALA A 474 -7.85 -24.45 -10.45
N ALA A 475 -7.78 -25.76 -10.16
CA ALA A 475 -7.20 -26.76 -11.04
C ALA A 475 -7.98 -26.88 -12.37
N GLU A 476 -9.31 -26.85 -12.30
CA GLU A 476 -10.18 -26.82 -13.48
C GLU A 476 -9.92 -25.59 -14.33
N LEU A 477 -9.94 -24.40 -13.73
CA LEU A 477 -9.71 -23.14 -14.44
C LEU A 477 -8.30 -23.08 -15.04
N ARG A 478 -7.27 -23.51 -14.31
CA ARG A 478 -5.89 -23.59 -14.82
C ARG A 478 -5.79 -24.45 -16.06
N SER A 479 -6.41 -25.67 -16.04
CA SER A 479 -6.46 -26.54 -17.21
C SER A 479 -7.23 -25.90 -18.37
N LYS A 480 -8.30 -25.17 -18.07
CA LYS A 480 -9.09 -24.45 -19.08
C LYS A 480 -8.29 -23.30 -19.71
N ILE A 481 -7.58 -22.50 -18.91
CA ILE A 481 -6.67 -21.43 -19.38
C ILE A 481 -5.62 -22.01 -20.32
N ASP A 482 -4.97 -23.07 -19.89
CA ASP A 482 -3.89 -23.71 -20.63
C ASP A 482 -4.34 -24.22 -22.02
N LYS A 483 -5.47 -24.91 -22.08
CA LYS A 483 -6.04 -25.43 -23.33
C LYS A 483 -6.57 -24.35 -24.26
N THR A 484 -6.99 -23.22 -23.71
CA THR A 484 -7.69 -22.18 -24.45
C THR A 484 -6.74 -21.11 -24.99
N PHE A 485 -5.74 -20.72 -24.18
CA PHE A 485 -4.90 -19.57 -24.51
C PHE A 485 -3.48 -19.93 -24.94
N TRP A 486 -2.95 -21.11 -24.59
CA TRP A 486 -1.65 -21.49 -25.08
C TRP A 486 -1.68 -21.73 -26.59
N SER A 487 -0.88 -20.99 -27.33
CA SER A 487 -0.71 -21.13 -28.78
C SER A 487 0.68 -21.73 -29.10
N PRO A 488 0.76 -23.01 -29.54
CA PRO A 488 2.04 -23.60 -29.91
C PRO A 488 2.69 -22.90 -31.11
N SER A 489 1.90 -22.28 -31.99
CA SER A 489 2.42 -21.55 -33.16
C SER A 489 2.95 -20.16 -32.83
N ALA A 490 2.42 -19.53 -31.77
CA ALA A 490 2.88 -18.24 -31.30
C ALA A 490 3.90 -18.37 -30.14
N HIS A 491 4.09 -19.59 -29.60
CA HIS A 491 4.92 -19.87 -28.43
C HIS A 491 4.57 -18.98 -27.22
N ALA A 492 3.26 -18.69 -27.05
CA ALA A 492 2.77 -17.70 -26.09
C ALA A 492 1.37 -18.04 -25.59
N TYR A 493 1.01 -17.47 -24.46
CA TYR A 493 -0.39 -17.30 -24.07
C TYR A 493 -0.99 -16.12 -24.85
N LEU A 494 -2.04 -16.36 -25.64
CA LEU A 494 -2.74 -15.32 -26.37
C LEU A 494 -3.42 -14.33 -25.40
N HIS A 495 -3.50 -13.06 -25.79
CA HIS A 495 -4.07 -12.02 -24.95
C HIS A 495 -5.57 -12.24 -24.68
N ALA A 496 -6.34 -12.52 -25.72
CA ALA A 496 -7.78 -12.79 -25.64
C ALA A 496 -8.23 -13.71 -26.78
N LEU A 497 -9.49 -14.16 -26.76
CA LEU A 497 -10.04 -15.09 -27.78
C LEU A 497 -10.61 -14.39 -29.03
N GLU A 498 -10.39 -13.11 -29.21
CA GLU A 498 -10.87 -12.35 -30.35
C GLU A 498 -9.98 -12.62 -31.57
N PRO A 499 -10.51 -13.20 -32.69
CA PRO A 499 -9.68 -13.65 -33.81
C PRO A 499 -8.97 -12.53 -34.58
N ASP A 500 -9.56 -11.32 -34.57
CA ASP A 500 -9.06 -10.16 -35.33
C ASP A 500 -8.19 -9.21 -34.48
N LEU A 501 -7.77 -9.65 -33.27
CA LEU A 501 -6.90 -8.85 -32.40
C LEU A 501 -5.51 -8.62 -33.00
N ASN A 502 -5.06 -7.38 -32.90
CA ASN A 502 -3.69 -7.01 -33.20
C ASN A 502 -3.17 -6.00 -32.14
N PRO A 503 -2.16 -6.35 -31.34
CA PRO A 503 -1.46 -7.66 -31.30
C PRO A 503 -2.24 -8.74 -30.54
N GLN A 504 -2.23 -9.97 -31.03
CA GLN A 504 -2.75 -11.15 -30.31
C GLN A 504 -1.81 -11.59 -29.17
N VAL A 505 -0.52 -11.32 -29.30
CA VAL A 505 0.51 -11.63 -28.33
C VAL A 505 1.03 -10.34 -27.71
N ASN A 506 1.04 -10.31 -26.39
CA ASN A 506 1.73 -9.32 -25.58
C ASN A 506 2.39 -10.02 -24.39
N LYS A 507 3.14 -9.29 -23.58
CA LYS A 507 3.92 -9.88 -22.50
C LYS A 507 3.07 -10.28 -21.27
N PHE A 508 1.88 -9.67 -21.05
CA PHE A 508 1.18 -9.73 -19.76
C PHE A 508 0.79 -11.15 -19.35
N ALA A 509 0.01 -11.86 -20.16
CA ALA A 509 -0.43 -13.22 -19.81
C ALA A 509 0.75 -14.18 -19.66
N SER A 510 1.73 -14.12 -20.58
CA SER A 510 2.89 -15.02 -20.57
C SER A 510 3.81 -14.79 -19.37
N MET A 511 4.08 -13.53 -18.99
CA MET A 511 4.91 -13.24 -17.81
C MET A 511 4.24 -13.67 -16.51
N PHE A 512 2.92 -13.51 -16.37
CA PHE A 512 2.19 -13.98 -15.19
C PHE A 512 2.08 -15.51 -15.15
N ALA A 513 2.02 -16.18 -16.30
CA ALA A 513 2.11 -17.64 -16.37
C ALA A 513 3.47 -18.16 -15.86
N ILE A 514 4.57 -17.44 -16.12
CA ILE A 514 5.89 -17.72 -15.53
C ILE A 514 5.86 -17.49 -14.04
N LEU A 515 5.48 -16.28 -13.58
CA LEU A 515 5.51 -15.88 -12.18
C LEU A 515 4.70 -16.79 -11.26
N TYR A 516 3.59 -17.34 -11.76
CA TYR A 516 2.70 -18.22 -10.99
C TYR A 516 2.93 -19.71 -11.24
N GLY A 517 3.94 -20.06 -12.05
CA GLY A 517 4.30 -21.44 -12.31
C GLY A 517 3.27 -22.20 -13.18
N TYR A 518 2.61 -21.51 -14.11
CA TYR A 518 1.67 -22.11 -15.06
C TYR A 518 2.38 -22.61 -16.32
N ALA A 519 3.49 -21.98 -16.71
CA ALA A 519 4.34 -22.44 -17.79
C ALA A 519 5.38 -23.45 -17.28
N ASP A 520 5.47 -24.63 -17.89
CA ASP A 520 6.56 -25.59 -17.67
C ASP A 520 7.89 -25.10 -18.25
N GLU A 521 9.00 -25.80 -17.99
CA GLU A 521 10.34 -25.39 -18.43
C GLU A 521 10.45 -25.18 -19.93
N GLN A 522 9.81 -26.03 -20.75
CA GLN A 522 9.81 -25.87 -22.19
C GLN A 522 9.11 -24.58 -22.61
N ARG A 523 7.90 -24.34 -22.10
CA ARG A 523 7.15 -23.13 -22.37
C ARG A 523 7.84 -21.88 -21.85
N GLN A 524 8.47 -21.95 -20.68
CA GLN A 524 9.27 -20.86 -20.15
C GLN A 524 10.40 -20.46 -21.11
N HIS A 525 11.09 -21.44 -21.70
CA HIS A 525 12.11 -21.19 -22.72
C HIS A 525 11.53 -20.58 -24.00
N GLU A 526 10.41 -21.11 -24.48
CA GLU A 526 9.71 -20.57 -25.65
C GLU A 526 9.22 -19.13 -25.39
N ILE A 527 8.59 -18.85 -24.25
CA ILE A 527 8.14 -17.51 -23.87
C ILE A 527 9.32 -16.54 -23.76
N LEU A 528 10.45 -16.96 -23.18
CA LEU A 528 11.64 -16.11 -23.13
C LEU A 528 12.07 -15.65 -24.51
N GLN A 529 12.19 -16.59 -25.46
CA GLN A 529 12.69 -16.32 -26.79
C GLN A 529 11.68 -15.56 -27.66
N TYR A 530 10.42 -16.00 -27.66
CA TYR A 530 9.42 -15.53 -28.63
C TYR A 530 8.53 -14.38 -28.09
N VAL A 531 8.53 -14.13 -26.77
CA VAL A 531 7.71 -13.09 -26.16
C VAL A 531 8.56 -12.06 -25.42
N MET A 532 9.34 -12.49 -24.41
CA MET A 532 10.00 -11.55 -23.50
C MET A 532 11.15 -10.79 -24.15
N GLN A 533 11.97 -11.49 -24.95
CA GLN A 533 13.13 -10.93 -25.67
C GLN A 533 12.83 -10.60 -27.16
N ASN A 534 11.59 -10.80 -27.61
CA ASN A 534 11.23 -10.52 -29.00
C ASN A 534 10.90 -9.02 -29.20
N PRO A 535 11.66 -8.26 -30.00
CA PRO A 535 11.42 -6.84 -30.22
C PRO A 535 10.14 -6.51 -30.98
N GLU A 536 9.52 -7.50 -31.66
CA GLU A 536 8.23 -7.34 -32.34
C GLU A 536 7.05 -7.37 -31.36
N VAL A 537 7.24 -7.88 -30.12
CA VAL A 537 6.22 -7.86 -29.08
C VAL A 537 6.27 -6.49 -28.39
N PRO A 538 5.13 -5.79 -28.26
CA PRO A 538 5.09 -4.44 -27.70
C PRO A 538 5.79 -4.33 -26.35
N ALA A 539 6.62 -3.29 -26.21
CA ALA A 539 7.34 -3.00 -24.96
C ALA A 539 6.39 -2.51 -23.85
N ILE A 540 6.74 -2.79 -22.62
CA ILE A 540 6.07 -2.26 -21.43
C ILE A 540 6.78 -0.95 -21.04
N THR A 541 6.01 0.14 -20.95
CA THR A 541 6.53 1.49 -20.65
C THR A 541 6.14 2.00 -19.26
N THR A 542 5.39 1.23 -18.49
CA THR A 542 5.05 1.57 -17.11
C THR A 542 5.95 0.85 -16.12
N PRO A 543 6.42 1.49 -15.04
CA PRO A 543 7.11 0.77 -13.96
C PRO A 543 6.22 -0.30 -13.33
N TYR A 544 4.88 -0.09 -13.36
CA TYR A 544 3.88 -1.03 -12.85
C TYR A 544 4.07 -2.44 -13.40
N MET A 545 4.06 -2.60 -14.72
CA MET A 545 4.22 -3.92 -15.34
C MET A 545 5.68 -4.29 -15.60
N ARG A 546 6.60 -3.33 -15.66
CA ARG A 546 8.06 -3.59 -15.65
C ARG A 546 8.49 -4.33 -14.37
N PHE A 547 7.84 -4.07 -13.23
CA PHE A 547 8.04 -4.83 -11.99
C PHE A 547 7.89 -6.34 -12.24
N TYR A 548 6.78 -6.75 -12.85
CA TYR A 548 6.50 -8.16 -13.11
C TYR A 548 7.33 -8.72 -14.26
N GLU A 549 7.58 -7.92 -15.29
CA GLU A 549 8.44 -8.30 -16.42
C GLU A 549 9.85 -8.67 -15.94
N LEU A 550 10.49 -7.80 -15.16
CA LEU A 550 11.83 -8.02 -14.64
C LEU A 550 11.88 -9.15 -13.60
N ALA A 551 10.83 -9.29 -12.78
CA ALA A 551 10.69 -10.44 -11.88
C ALA A 551 10.60 -11.77 -12.65
N ALA A 552 9.84 -11.82 -13.75
CA ALA A 552 9.76 -13.02 -14.61
C ALA A 552 11.11 -13.33 -15.28
N LEU A 553 11.82 -12.31 -15.77
CA LEU A 553 13.17 -12.48 -16.34
C LEU A 553 14.17 -13.00 -15.29
N CYS A 554 14.11 -12.53 -14.03
CA CYS A 554 14.92 -13.10 -12.95
C CYS A 554 14.60 -14.58 -12.70
N GLN A 555 13.32 -14.98 -12.71
CA GLN A 555 12.94 -16.41 -12.58
C GLN A 555 13.46 -17.26 -13.74
N LEU A 556 13.59 -16.66 -14.92
CA LEU A 556 14.19 -17.30 -16.11
C LEU A 556 15.74 -17.23 -16.13
N GLY A 557 16.36 -16.75 -15.05
CA GLY A 557 17.83 -16.68 -14.92
C GLY A 557 18.50 -15.53 -15.67
N GLN A 558 17.73 -14.54 -16.17
CA GLN A 558 18.24 -13.42 -17.00
C GLN A 558 18.68 -12.22 -16.12
N HIS A 559 19.44 -12.46 -15.05
CA HIS A 559 19.81 -11.41 -14.07
C HIS A 559 20.69 -10.31 -14.68
N ASP A 560 21.58 -10.64 -15.62
CA ASP A 560 22.45 -9.64 -16.28
C ASP A 560 21.61 -8.68 -17.14
N ASP A 561 20.63 -9.20 -17.87
CA ASP A 561 19.71 -8.40 -18.66
C ASP A 561 18.87 -7.50 -17.74
N VAL A 562 18.40 -8.05 -16.59
CA VAL A 562 17.61 -7.28 -15.62
C VAL A 562 18.39 -6.12 -15.02
N LEU A 563 19.68 -6.29 -14.66
CA LEU A 563 20.50 -5.16 -14.20
C LEU A 563 20.66 -4.08 -15.28
N SER A 564 20.88 -4.51 -16.52
CA SER A 564 21.00 -3.61 -17.67
C SER A 564 19.70 -2.83 -17.89
N GLU A 565 18.56 -3.48 -17.78
CA GLU A 565 17.22 -2.88 -17.91
C GLU A 565 16.91 -1.93 -16.74
N ILE A 566 17.27 -2.28 -15.51
CA ILE A 566 17.12 -1.38 -14.35
C ILE A 566 17.91 -0.09 -14.59
N LYS A 567 19.15 -0.17 -15.04
CA LYS A 567 19.98 1.01 -15.34
C LYS A 567 19.41 1.81 -16.51
N ALA A 568 19.00 1.16 -17.60
CA ALA A 568 18.46 1.84 -18.77
C ALA A 568 17.15 2.59 -18.42
N TYR A 569 16.25 1.96 -17.70
CA TYR A 569 14.92 2.51 -17.43
C TYR A 569 14.92 3.49 -16.23
N TRP A 570 15.36 3.04 -15.05
CA TRP A 570 15.38 3.90 -13.84
C TRP A 570 16.57 4.88 -13.84
N GLY A 571 17.72 4.47 -14.36
CA GLY A 571 18.84 5.38 -14.63
C GLY A 571 18.45 6.45 -15.65
N GLY A 572 17.67 6.10 -16.67
CA GLY A 572 17.10 7.05 -17.62
C GLY A 572 16.30 8.16 -16.93
N MET A 573 15.40 7.81 -16.00
CA MET A 573 14.68 8.81 -15.19
C MET A 573 15.62 9.68 -14.35
N LEU A 574 16.68 9.11 -13.77
CA LEU A 574 17.69 9.90 -13.02
C LEU A 574 18.44 10.88 -13.91
N HIS A 575 18.76 10.51 -15.15
CA HIS A 575 19.41 11.38 -16.12
C HIS A 575 18.51 12.54 -16.57
N GLU A 576 17.18 12.35 -16.55
CA GLU A 576 16.17 13.40 -16.75
C GLU A 576 15.90 14.23 -15.47
N GLY A 577 16.68 14.03 -14.40
CA GLY A 577 16.61 14.81 -13.18
C GLY A 577 15.63 14.32 -12.11
N ALA A 578 15.16 13.06 -12.21
CA ALA A 578 14.26 12.47 -11.22
C ALA A 578 14.88 12.45 -9.81
N THR A 579 14.13 12.94 -8.84
CA THR A 579 14.45 12.83 -7.41
C THR A 579 13.58 11.79 -6.70
N THR A 580 12.55 11.33 -7.40
CA THR A 580 11.63 10.23 -7.08
C THR A 580 11.29 9.51 -8.37
N PHE A 581 10.76 8.30 -8.33
CA PHE A 581 10.40 7.57 -9.54
C PHE A 581 8.97 7.84 -9.98
N TRP A 582 8.80 7.86 -11.31
CA TRP A 582 7.63 8.38 -12.00
C TRP A 582 6.58 7.32 -12.27
N GLU A 583 5.35 7.77 -12.50
CA GLU A 583 4.21 6.95 -12.88
C GLU A 583 4.41 6.21 -14.20
N LYS A 584 5.08 6.84 -15.17
CA LYS A 584 5.39 6.29 -16.47
C LYS A 584 6.67 6.93 -17.02
N TYR A 585 7.49 6.14 -17.70
CA TYR A 585 8.68 6.61 -18.41
C TYR A 585 8.78 5.98 -19.80
N ASN A 586 9.02 6.78 -20.81
CA ASN A 586 9.36 6.34 -22.15
C ASN A 586 10.67 7.01 -22.58
N PRO A 587 11.74 6.27 -22.82
CA PRO A 587 13.05 6.83 -23.18
C PRO A 587 13.09 7.61 -24.52
N GLU A 588 12.04 7.46 -25.35
CA GLU A 588 11.90 8.20 -26.61
C GLU A 588 11.39 9.63 -26.38
N MET A 589 10.69 9.90 -25.26
CA MET A 589 10.21 11.23 -24.87
C MET A 589 11.36 12.11 -24.39
N LYS A 590 11.19 13.44 -24.50
CA LYS A 590 12.23 14.41 -24.08
C LYS A 590 11.63 15.65 -23.45
N GLY A 591 12.33 16.19 -22.43
CA GLY A 591 11.96 17.42 -21.76
C GLY A 591 10.53 17.38 -21.21
N ASP A 592 9.72 18.39 -21.52
CA ASP A 592 8.36 18.52 -20.97
C ASP A 592 7.38 17.43 -21.46
N GLU A 593 7.72 16.64 -22.49
CA GLU A 593 6.91 15.49 -22.90
C GLU A 593 6.81 14.46 -21.76
N HIS A 594 7.86 14.36 -20.93
CA HIS A 594 7.87 13.51 -19.74
C HIS A 594 6.84 13.91 -18.67
N LEU A 595 6.32 15.14 -18.69
CA LEU A 595 5.38 15.65 -17.70
C LEU A 595 3.93 15.36 -18.09
N THR A 596 3.68 15.12 -19.38
CA THR A 596 2.34 14.98 -19.96
C THR A 596 1.74 13.61 -19.69
N MET A 597 0.51 13.57 -19.22
CA MET A 597 -0.32 12.34 -19.10
C MET A 597 -1.81 12.71 -19.04
N TYR A 598 -2.68 11.80 -19.41
CA TYR A 598 -4.14 11.96 -19.37
C TYR A 598 -4.66 13.19 -20.14
N GLY A 599 -3.95 13.61 -21.21
CA GLY A 599 -4.29 14.79 -21.98
C GLY A 599 -4.03 16.11 -21.26
N ARG A 600 -3.23 16.12 -20.18
CA ARG A 600 -2.86 17.30 -19.40
C ARG A 600 -1.35 17.52 -19.42
N PRO A 601 -0.85 18.76 -19.54
CA PRO A 601 0.59 19.05 -19.63
C PRO A 601 1.41 18.50 -18.45
N TYR A 602 0.84 18.57 -17.24
CA TYR A 602 1.50 18.12 -16.00
C TYR A 602 0.74 16.98 -15.32
N GLY A 603 -0.02 16.21 -16.11
CA GLY A 603 -0.87 15.13 -15.60
C GLY A 603 -0.11 13.92 -15.06
N LYS A 604 1.16 13.73 -15.38
CA LYS A 604 1.97 12.63 -14.83
C LYS A 604 2.38 12.93 -13.40
N SER A 605 2.32 11.91 -12.52
CA SER A 605 2.93 11.99 -11.21
C SER A 605 4.42 11.67 -11.30
N LEU A 606 5.28 12.54 -10.78
CA LEU A 606 6.72 12.32 -10.72
C LEU A 606 7.16 11.62 -9.43
N CYS A 607 6.22 11.29 -8.54
CA CYS A 607 6.44 10.44 -7.39
C CYS A 607 5.30 9.42 -7.27
N HIS A 608 5.54 8.21 -7.74
CA HIS A 608 4.56 7.14 -7.79
C HIS A 608 5.13 5.84 -7.18
N ALA A 609 4.37 5.18 -6.30
CA ALA A 609 4.84 4.02 -5.53
C ALA A 609 5.38 2.90 -6.42
N TRP A 610 4.64 2.51 -7.47
CA TRP A 610 5.08 1.43 -8.37
C TRP A 610 6.40 1.74 -9.12
N GLY A 611 6.81 3.02 -9.16
CA GLY A 611 8.11 3.42 -9.66
C GLY A 611 9.29 2.89 -8.82
N ALA A 612 9.07 2.51 -7.57
CA ALA A 612 10.13 2.05 -6.66
C ALA A 612 10.51 0.55 -6.81
N SER A 613 10.06 -0.11 -7.86
CA SER A 613 10.27 -1.55 -8.13
C SER A 613 11.72 -2.06 -7.93
N PRO A 614 12.80 -1.29 -8.22
CA PRO A 614 14.16 -1.75 -7.99
C PRO A 614 14.45 -2.17 -6.54
N VAL A 615 13.76 -1.59 -5.55
CA VAL A 615 13.90 -1.97 -4.13
C VAL A 615 13.56 -3.46 -3.93
N TYR A 616 12.44 -3.91 -4.50
CA TYR A 616 12.03 -5.31 -4.44
C TYR A 616 12.94 -6.20 -5.28
N LEU A 617 13.22 -5.79 -6.53
CA LEU A 617 13.99 -6.61 -7.48
C LEU A 617 15.40 -6.89 -6.94
N LEU A 618 16.11 -5.86 -6.47
CA LEU A 618 17.45 -5.98 -5.92
C LEU A 618 17.48 -6.79 -4.61
N GLY A 619 16.48 -6.60 -3.73
CA GLY A 619 16.36 -7.37 -2.50
C GLY A 619 16.00 -8.83 -2.74
N ARG A 620 14.99 -9.08 -3.58
CA ARG A 620 14.39 -10.40 -3.80
C ARG A 620 15.24 -11.30 -4.68
N TYR A 621 15.81 -10.76 -5.75
CA TYR A 621 16.45 -11.55 -6.80
C TYR A 621 17.98 -11.40 -6.84
N PHE A 622 18.56 -10.30 -6.32
CA PHE A 622 20.01 -10.12 -6.28
C PHE A 622 20.60 -10.43 -4.90
N LEU A 623 20.12 -9.84 -3.81
CA LEU A 623 20.44 -10.36 -2.47
C LEU A 623 19.85 -11.76 -2.27
N GLY A 624 18.78 -12.08 -2.98
CA GLY A 624 18.24 -13.43 -3.17
C GLY A 624 17.56 -14.03 -1.95
N ILE A 625 17.15 -13.23 -0.95
CA ILE A 625 16.58 -13.70 0.30
C ILE A 625 15.05 -13.69 0.25
N GLU A 626 14.43 -14.84 0.60
CA GLU A 626 12.97 -14.97 0.65
C GLU A 626 12.50 -16.01 1.67
N PRO A 627 11.29 -15.87 2.22
CA PRO A 627 10.66 -16.92 3.00
C PRO A 627 10.25 -18.09 2.10
N THR A 628 10.47 -19.32 2.56
CA THR A 628 9.95 -20.54 1.94
C THR A 628 8.78 -21.13 2.72
N SER A 629 8.56 -20.64 3.95
CA SER A 629 7.40 -20.90 4.79
C SER A 629 7.00 -19.63 5.54
N PRO A 630 5.72 -19.52 5.96
CA PRO A 630 5.22 -18.30 6.58
C PRO A 630 6.06 -17.78 7.74
N GLY A 631 6.29 -16.46 7.77
CA GLY A 631 7.02 -15.79 8.83
C GLY A 631 8.49 -16.21 8.92
N TYR A 632 9.11 -16.60 7.80
CA TYR A 632 10.51 -17.06 7.79
C TYR A 632 10.78 -18.24 8.74
N THR A 633 9.78 -19.11 8.97
CA THR A 633 9.99 -20.37 9.70
C THR A 633 10.93 -21.30 8.95
N THR A 634 10.92 -21.24 7.62
CA THR A 634 12.03 -21.62 6.75
C THR A 634 12.22 -20.53 5.69
N TRP A 635 13.46 -20.39 5.20
CA TRP A 635 13.79 -19.36 4.21
C TRP A 635 14.98 -19.79 3.36
N GLN A 636 15.21 -19.08 2.24
CA GLN A 636 16.37 -19.33 1.39
C GLN A 636 17.08 -18.04 1.00
N ALA A 637 18.37 -18.18 0.71
CA ALA A 637 19.19 -17.17 0.08
C ALA A 637 19.80 -17.75 -1.21
N LYS A 638 19.50 -17.13 -2.35
CA LYS A 638 20.08 -17.43 -3.67
C LYS A 638 20.64 -16.13 -4.26
N PRO A 639 21.78 -15.64 -3.73
CA PRO A 639 22.32 -14.37 -4.18
C PRO A 639 22.87 -14.47 -5.60
N HIS A 640 22.63 -13.43 -6.40
CA HIS A 640 23.11 -13.29 -7.76
C HIS A 640 23.97 -12.04 -7.90
N LEU A 641 25.29 -12.20 -8.00
CA LEU A 641 26.24 -11.11 -8.14
C LEU A 641 26.20 -10.47 -9.54
N SER A 642 25.83 -11.29 -10.54
CA SER A 642 25.81 -10.84 -11.95
C SER A 642 27.17 -10.27 -12.35
N ASN A 643 27.21 -9.14 -13.05
CA ASN A 643 28.46 -8.47 -13.49
C ASN A 643 29.08 -7.51 -12.45
N LEU A 644 28.54 -7.47 -11.22
CA LEU A 644 29.07 -6.66 -10.12
C LEU A 644 30.35 -7.24 -9.54
N ASP A 645 31.21 -6.39 -8.97
CA ASP A 645 32.39 -6.85 -8.22
C ASP A 645 32.04 -7.30 -6.81
N TRP A 646 31.10 -6.60 -6.20
CA TRP A 646 30.54 -6.92 -4.88
C TRP A 646 29.15 -6.31 -4.71
N MET A 647 28.38 -6.89 -3.81
CA MET A 647 27.15 -6.27 -3.28
C MET A 647 26.98 -6.64 -1.82
N ARG A 648 26.28 -5.80 -1.07
CA ARG A 648 25.90 -6.05 0.32
C ARG A 648 24.52 -5.45 0.61
N GLY A 649 23.84 -6.03 1.57
CA GLY A 649 22.53 -5.50 1.96
C GLY A 649 21.94 -6.20 3.17
N ALA A 650 20.76 -5.73 3.54
CA ALA A 650 19.95 -6.28 4.60
C ALA A 650 18.53 -6.50 4.08
N VAL A 651 17.94 -7.64 4.39
CA VAL A 651 16.54 -7.95 4.12
C VAL A 651 15.80 -8.06 5.44
N PRO A 652 14.80 -7.22 5.71
CA PRO A 652 14.05 -7.24 6.96
C PRO A 652 13.25 -8.55 7.10
N THR A 653 13.07 -8.97 8.33
CA THR A 653 12.19 -10.09 8.70
C THR A 653 11.46 -9.76 10.00
N PRO A 654 10.44 -10.53 10.41
CA PRO A 654 9.78 -10.35 11.71
C PRO A 654 10.75 -10.35 12.91
N PHE A 655 11.90 -11.00 12.76
CA PHE A 655 12.90 -11.21 13.83
C PHE A 655 14.07 -10.22 13.77
N GLY A 656 14.13 -9.37 12.75
CA GLY A 656 15.23 -8.48 12.44
C GLY A 656 15.83 -8.79 11.06
N PRO A 657 16.80 -8.00 10.59
CA PRO A 657 17.31 -8.14 9.23
C PRO A 657 18.28 -9.34 9.09
N ILE A 658 18.14 -10.10 8.01
CA ILE A 658 19.19 -10.94 7.48
C ILE A 658 20.15 -10.04 6.71
N ARG A 659 21.46 -10.12 7.01
CA ARG A 659 22.50 -9.33 6.33
C ARG A 659 23.34 -10.25 5.46
N ILE A 660 23.62 -9.80 4.25
CA ILE A 660 24.45 -10.52 3.29
C ILE A 660 25.47 -9.58 2.65
N GLU A 661 26.69 -10.09 2.48
CA GLU A 661 27.74 -9.46 1.70
C GLU A 661 28.32 -10.51 0.75
N LEU A 662 28.37 -10.19 -0.53
CA LEU A 662 28.79 -11.07 -1.61
C LEU A 662 29.85 -10.41 -2.45
N SER A 663 30.93 -11.12 -2.78
CA SER A 663 31.92 -10.79 -3.79
C SER A 663 32.17 -12.00 -4.69
N LYS A 664 33.04 -11.88 -5.69
CA LYS A 664 33.33 -12.95 -6.68
C LYS A 664 33.79 -14.28 -6.06
N HIS A 665 34.33 -14.26 -4.84
CA HIS A 665 34.92 -15.42 -4.21
C HIS A 665 34.51 -15.64 -2.76
N LYS A 666 33.58 -14.81 -2.24
CA LYS A 666 33.24 -14.86 -0.82
C LYS A 666 31.82 -14.39 -0.56
N VAL A 667 31.12 -15.11 0.28
CA VAL A 667 29.84 -14.69 0.86
C VAL A 667 29.92 -14.68 2.39
N THR A 668 29.43 -13.60 3.00
CA THR A 668 29.19 -13.50 4.43
C THR A 668 27.70 -13.31 4.67
N LEU A 669 27.08 -14.14 5.50
CA LEU A 669 25.66 -14.05 5.80
C LEU A 669 25.46 -14.11 7.32
N THR A 670 24.69 -13.14 7.85
CA THR A 670 24.36 -13.03 9.27
C THR A 670 22.84 -13.05 9.47
N THR A 671 22.38 -13.88 10.39
CA THR A 671 20.96 -14.08 10.69
C THR A 671 20.59 -13.56 12.08
N PRO A 672 19.37 -13.03 12.26
CA PRO A 672 18.87 -12.60 13.57
C PRO A 672 18.53 -13.78 14.48
N LEU A 673 18.38 -13.50 15.78
CA LEU A 673 17.83 -14.45 16.75
C LEU A 673 16.33 -14.67 16.50
N GLY A 674 15.88 -15.91 16.60
CA GLY A 674 14.45 -16.25 16.50
C GLY A 674 13.95 -16.57 15.10
N ILE A 675 14.73 -16.28 14.04
CA ILE A 675 14.38 -16.70 12.68
C ILE A 675 14.46 -18.23 12.56
N GLY A 676 13.71 -18.80 11.61
CA GLY A 676 13.78 -20.22 11.32
C GLY A 676 15.08 -20.65 10.59
N THR A 677 15.17 -21.93 10.25
CA THR A 677 16.32 -22.48 9.52
C THR A 677 16.27 -22.04 8.06
N GLY A 678 17.41 -21.58 7.53
CA GLY A 678 17.58 -21.18 6.14
C GLY A 678 18.45 -22.12 5.31
N SER A 679 18.45 -21.89 4.00
CA SER A 679 19.35 -22.52 3.05
C SER A 679 20.03 -21.46 2.18
N LEU A 680 21.37 -21.48 2.13
CA LEU A 680 22.13 -20.64 1.21
C LEU A 680 22.58 -21.49 0.01
N PHE A 681 22.25 -21.02 -1.18
CA PHE A 681 22.65 -21.62 -2.45
C PHE A 681 23.73 -20.74 -3.08
N ILE A 682 24.94 -21.28 -3.23
CA ILE A 682 26.08 -20.57 -3.83
C ILE A 682 27.01 -21.56 -4.51
N ASP A 683 27.50 -21.26 -5.71
CA ASP A 683 28.42 -22.07 -6.49
C ASP A 683 27.96 -23.55 -6.62
N GLY A 684 26.67 -23.76 -6.89
CA GLY A 684 26.06 -25.09 -7.02
C GLY A 684 25.98 -25.91 -5.73
N LYS A 685 26.35 -25.34 -4.59
CA LYS A 685 26.31 -25.98 -3.26
C LYS A 685 25.18 -25.40 -2.41
N THR A 686 24.70 -26.21 -1.47
CA THR A 686 23.68 -25.80 -0.50
C THR A 686 24.26 -25.89 0.92
N PHE A 687 24.08 -24.79 1.67
CA PHE A 687 24.54 -24.71 3.07
C PHE A 687 23.33 -24.46 3.98
N ALA A 688 23.17 -25.25 5.02
CA ALA A 688 22.18 -25.03 6.05
C ALA A 688 22.59 -23.86 6.94
N ILE A 689 21.64 -22.95 7.22
CA ILE A 689 21.86 -21.75 8.01
C ILE A 689 20.98 -21.81 9.26
N LEU A 690 21.60 -21.62 10.41
CA LEU A 690 20.91 -21.60 11.71
C LEU A 690 20.60 -20.16 12.16
N PRO A 691 19.65 -19.98 13.10
CA PRO A 691 19.41 -18.70 13.76
C PRO A 691 20.65 -18.16 14.50
N ALA A 692 20.75 -16.84 14.62
CA ALA A 692 21.80 -16.12 15.35
C ALA A 692 23.22 -16.51 14.92
N GLN A 693 23.43 -16.77 13.64
CA GLN A 693 24.68 -17.24 13.06
C GLN A 693 25.27 -16.21 12.11
N THR A 694 26.59 -16.09 12.10
CA THR A 694 27.36 -15.50 10.99
C THR A 694 28.17 -16.61 10.35
N ILE A 695 27.97 -16.80 9.05
CA ILE A 695 28.77 -17.74 8.25
C ILE A 695 29.60 -16.98 7.23
N VAL A 696 30.75 -17.51 6.94
CA VAL A 696 31.66 -17.04 5.89
C VAL A 696 32.02 -18.22 5.02
N ILE A 697 31.78 -18.09 3.72
CA ILE A 697 32.07 -19.13 2.73
C ILE A 697 32.93 -18.54 1.64
N ASP A 698 34.11 -19.11 1.39
CA ASP A 698 34.92 -18.85 0.21
C ASP A 698 34.57 -19.90 -0.86
N TYR A 699 34.38 -19.47 -2.14
CA TYR A 699 33.98 -20.34 -3.25
C TYR A 699 34.60 -19.93 -4.58
#